data_3299a04060fbdbfc5d0f38c2ffe72e27
#
_entry.id   3299a04060fbdbfc5d0f38c2ffe72e27
#
_cell.length_a   1.000
_cell.length_b   1.000
_cell.length_c   1.000
_cell.angle_alpha   90.00
_cell.angle_beta   90.00
_cell.angle_gamma   90.00
#
_symmetry.space_group_name_H-M   'P 1'
#
loop_
_entity.id
_entity.type
_entity.pdbx_description
1 polymer ?
#
loop_
_entity_poly.entity_id
_entity_poly.type
_entity_poly.pdbx_seq_one_letter_code
_entity_poly.pdbx_strand_id
1 'polypeptide(L)'
;MFDEDDMINNVMKNMNHIRTIILTIMMLAGIEVPGFAQGDTGGRLLGSKLDLESFKSKSAVNSVDIDELGIMDLRLLRNAYAARQGYCFEDFLIRSAYLSTSWYEKKMLYWAEESEKPLTLKFSAKQNAFMERLKEREEQLRQQNYLTAVDGSKRINPKNILNIMQFEQMPDALIEKICQNGFAIVSEKHDQLFHLYEKNDYNNFPSFVTSDMYLQLFHIYFVRLLREVENEKLVPALTSFCRDMYKRLSEINDEDAHWNQAFYVVALRLLGDNTVKAPEKYQQLVDEELQLINGVQTSDSPLLGVEDFPYSLFKPRGSYTRSDKSAAYFRAMMWIQYAYACTSDIHQLGRFAQQADILNTDADIMRQYDNITSVISLLVGEPDDVSLADIARLRLESKDLKILSEKLTSLASSKTRITPKHLTTCMWKARVMPQRYNFDSEVLQELVDYDSKKSKRPFPMALDVMAAYGSETAENILFGELRQDKQWEGYAPTLEKVKSLMPELSKGKALYNMWMSALLELVKQPRKAPLFMTNRSWQKKSMNAALASYAGLKHDAMLYSKQPMGAECGGGVPEPVVVGYVEPAIDFYLKAKEILAEAVGMLAKADMMTEEMNNLTEQMNEQIQFLIDISKKELAGVTLKPEEYSSIEYIGSTYEYLTMQLLDVELGEPWDAMVSGPDKKIALISDIYTANAFNNPDKGIVEIGTGLGDDIYVVVEIDGYLYITRGAVLSFREFQTEGVDTRMTDEEWQEYLESHPRYGVPSWMKNIILNDTVPSDNEKIFYSSGC
;
A
#
# COMPACT_ATOMS: atom_id res chain seq x y z
N MET A 1 -42.14 15.68 -7.96
CA MET A 1 -42.04 14.23 -8.06
C MET A 1 -41.82 13.95 -9.53
N PHE A 2 -40.57 14.00 -9.96
CA PHE A 2 -40.14 13.64 -11.32
C PHE A 2 -39.68 12.19 -11.27
N ASP A 3 -40.12 11.43 -12.28
CA ASP A 3 -40.00 9.99 -12.34
C ASP A 3 -38.53 9.58 -12.60
N GLU A 4 -37.89 8.93 -11.63
CA GLU A 4 -36.49 8.45 -11.72
C GLU A 4 -36.30 7.42 -12.85
N ASP A 5 -37.37 6.68 -13.18
CA ASP A 5 -37.35 5.68 -14.27
C ASP A 5 -37.23 6.32 -15.66
N ASP A 6 -37.75 7.51 -15.86
CA ASP A 6 -37.65 8.26 -17.13
C ASP A 6 -36.23 8.84 -17.32
N MET A 7 -35.53 9.15 -16.25
CA MET A 7 -34.14 9.65 -16.30
C MET A 7 -33.17 8.51 -16.60
N ILE A 8 -33.35 7.35 -15.99
CA ILE A 8 -32.55 6.15 -16.22
C ILE A 8 -32.73 5.66 -17.66
N ASN A 9 -33.95 5.61 -18.16
CA ASN A 9 -34.23 5.22 -19.54
C ASN A 9 -33.66 6.19 -20.60
N ASN A 10 -33.59 7.50 -20.31
CA ASN A 10 -32.95 8.48 -21.19
C ASN A 10 -31.41 8.36 -21.17
N VAL A 11 -30.80 8.07 -20.01
CA VAL A 11 -29.35 7.81 -19.90
C VAL A 11 -28.98 6.53 -20.65
N MET A 12 -29.76 5.46 -20.49
CA MET A 12 -29.56 4.19 -21.20
C MET A 12 -29.72 4.33 -22.71
N LYS A 13 -30.69 5.14 -23.18
CA LYS A 13 -30.84 5.45 -24.61
C LYS A 13 -29.70 6.25 -25.19
N ASN A 14 -29.19 7.25 -24.44
CA ASN A 14 -28.02 8.04 -24.86
C ASN A 14 -26.72 7.20 -24.86
N MET A 15 -26.54 6.29 -23.91
CA MET A 15 -25.41 5.37 -23.90
C MET A 15 -25.43 4.41 -25.09
N ASN A 16 -26.61 3.89 -25.46
CA ASN A 16 -26.75 3.04 -26.66
C ASN A 16 -26.49 3.83 -27.95
N HIS A 17 -26.86 5.11 -28.03
CA HIS A 17 -26.55 5.97 -29.18
C HIS A 17 -25.05 6.28 -29.31
N ILE A 18 -24.39 6.56 -28.19
CA ILE A 18 -22.93 6.76 -28.14
C ILE A 18 -22.21 5.44 -28.53
N ARG A 19 -22.66 4.31 -28.02
CA ARG A 19 -22.14 2.98 -28.38
C ARG A 19 -22.27 2.69 -29.87
N THR A 20 -23.41 3.04 -30.47
CA THR A 20 -23.65 2.89 -31.93
C THR A 20 -22.78 3.82 -32.75
N ILE A 21 -22.55 5.06 -32.30
CA ILE A 21 -21.67 6.03 -32.97
C ILE A 21 -20.20 5.59 -32.89
N ILE A 22 -19.76 5.05 -31.76
CA ILE A 22 -18.38 4.53 -31.57
C ILE A 22 -18.18 3.30 -32.48
N LEU A 23 -19.12 2.37 -32.52
CA LEU A 23 -19.08 1.20 -33.41
C LEU A 23 -19.09 1.62 -34.89
N THR A 24 -19.84 2.65 -35.25
CA THR A 24 -19.88 3.17 -36.63
C THR A 24 -18.56 3.87 -37.01
N ILE A 25 -17.95 4.59 -36.09
CA ILE A 25 -16.62 5.21 -36.30
C ILE A 25 -15.51 4.14 -36.38
N MET A 26 -15.59 3.08 -35.60
CA MET A 26 -14.66 1.94 -35.68
C MET A 26 -14.80 1.19 -37.03
N MET A 27 -16.01 0.98 -37.53
CA MET A 27 -16.26 0.37 -38.87
C MET A 27 -15.74 1.25 -39.99
N LEU A 28 -15.83 2.57 -39.89
CA LEU A 28 -15.29 3.51 -40.86
C LEU A 28 -13.75 3.62 -40.84
N ALA A 29 -13.13 3.25 -39.74
CA ALA A 29 -11.66 3.25 -39.58
C ALA A 29 -10.99 1.94 -40.04
N GLY A 30 -11.78 0.95 -40.49
CA GLY A 30 -11.24 -0.36 -40.91
C GLY A 30 -10.60 -1.20 -39.80
N ILE A 31 -10.89 -0.86 -38.57
CA ILE A 31 -10.40 -1.62 -37.39
C ILE A 31 -11.54 -2.57 -36.99
N GLU A 32 -11.56 -3.77 -37.57
CA GLU A 32 -12.30 -4.87 -36.98
C GLU A 32 -11.62 -5.25 -35.67
N VAL A 33 -12.17 -4.81 -34.55
CA VAL A 33 -11.94 -5.48 -33.28
C VAL A 33 -12.66 -6.81 -33.41
N PRO A 34 -11.98 -7.98 -33.41
CA PRO A 34 -12.68 -9.24 -33.43
C PRO A 34 -13.46 -9.28 -32.10
N GLY A 35 -14.79 -9.26 -32.20
CA GLY A 35 -15.65 -9.56 -31.07
C GLY A 35 -15.23 -10.93 -30.56
N PHE A 36 -14.75 -11.00 -29.33
CA PHE A 36 -14.59 -12.27 -28.62
C PHE A 36 -16.00 -12.72 -28.30
N ALA A 37 -16.57 -13.55 -29.16
CA ALA A 37 -17.91 -14.09 -28.95
C ALA A 37 -17.97 -14.79 -27.60
N GLN A 38 -19.04 -14.57 -26.85
CA GLN A 38 -19.38 -15.39 -25.68
C GLN A 38 -19.18 -16.85 -26.04
N GLY A 39 -18.40 -17.59 -25.26
CA GLY A 39 -18.06 -18.97 -25.51
C GLY A 39 -19.31 -19.78 -25.77
N ASP A 40 -19.45 -20.26 -26.97
CA ASP A 40 -20.47 -21.26 -27.32
C ASP A 40 -20.10 -22.55 -26.58
N THR A 41 -21.02 -23.13 -25.84
CA THR A 41 -20.87 -24.33 -25.00
C THR A 41 -20.47 -25.61 -25.75
N GLY A 42 -19.83 -25.48 -26.90
CA GLY A 42 -19.41 -26.52 -27.83
C GLY A 42 -17.92 -26.91 -27.78
N GLY A 43 -17.18 -26.62 -26.71
CA GLY A 43 -15.82 -27.13 -26.54
C GLY A 43 -14.71 -26.33 -27.30
N ARG A 44 -14.97 -25.09 -27.71
CA ARG A 44 -13.96 -24.19 -28.28
C ARG A 44 -13.28 -23.36 -27.21
N LEU A 45 -11.94 -23.26 -27.28
CA LEU A 45 -11.14 -22.39 -26.44
C LEU A 45 -11.34 -20.93 -26.84
N LEU A 46 -11.36 -20.02 -25.87
CA LEU A 46 -11.48 -18.58 -26.12
C LEU A 46 -10.35 -18.11 -27.05
N GLY A 47 -10.69 -17.33 -28.07
CA GLY A 47 -9.74 -16.83 -29.07
C GLY A 47 -9.29 -17.87 -30.11
N SER A 48 -9.65 -19.16 -29.97
CA SER A 48 -9.26 -20.20 -30.90
C SER A 48 -10.32 -20.41 -32.01
N LYS A 49 -9.83 -20.63 -33.23
CA LYS A 49 -10.65 -21.07 -34.40
C LYS A 49 -10.59 -22.58 -34.62
N LEU A 50 -9.75 -23.29 -33.82
CA LEU A 50 -9.52 -24.72 -33.99
C LEU A 50 -10.59 -25.58 -33.28
N ASP A 51 -10.99 -26.67 -33.93
CA ASP A 51 -11.70 -27.77 -33.32
C ASP A 51 -10.69 -28.90 -33.02
N LEU A 52 -10.08 -28.87 -31.80
CA LEU A 52 -9.08 -29.86 -31.38
C LEU A 52 -9.63 -31.29 -31.32
N GLU A 53 -10.94 -31.47 -31.07
CA GLU A 53 -11.57 -32.81 -31.10
C GLU A 53 -11.49 -33.44 -32.49
N SER A 54 -11.65 -32.65 -33.56
CA SER A 54 -11.54 -33.12 -34.95
C SER A 54 -10.14 -33.65 -35.29
N PHE A 55 -9.08 -33.21 -34.57
CA PHE A 55 -7.69 -33.62 -34.81
C PHE A 55 -7.41 -35.07 -34.45
N LYS A 56 -8.34 -35.79 -33.89
CA LYS A 56 -8.35 -37.25 -33.90
C LYS A 56 -8.10 -37.80 -35.31
N SER A 57 -8.58 -37.10 -36.36
CA SER A 57 -8.35 -37.41 -37.79
C SER A 57 -7.13 -36.64 -38.33
N LYS A 58 -6.21 -37.36 -39.04
CA LYS A 58 -5.09 -36.76 -39.76
C LYS A 58 -5.54 -35.82 -40.90
N SER A 59 -6.67 -36.10 -41.54
CA SER A 59 -7.23 -35.27 -42.62
C SER A 59 -7.70 -33.93 -42.09
N ALA A 60 -8.29 -33.85 -40.88
CA ALA A 60 -8.70 -32.61 -40.24
C ALA A 60 -7.51 -31.67 -40.02
N VAL A 61 -6.38 -32.17 -39.49
CA VAL A 61 -5.16 -31.38 -39.29
C VAL A 61 -4.65 -30.79 -40.60
N ASN A 62 -4.73 -31.56 -41.72
CA ASN A 62 -4.21 -31.10 -43.01
C ASN A 62 -5.14 -30.11 -43.76
N SER A 63 -6.41 -30.00 -43.34
CA SER A 63 -7.43 -29.17 -44.00
C SER A 63 -7.60 -27.76 -43.40
N VAL A 64 -6.86 -27.44 -42.30
CA VAL A 64 -6.96 -26.15 -41.63
C VAL A 64 -6.36 -25.04 -42.50
N ASP A 65 -7.12 -23.95 -42.71
CA ASP A 65 -6.62 -22.73 -43.29
C ASP A 65 -5.80 -21.98 -42.23
N ILE A 66 -4.54 -21.68 -42.54
CA ILE A 66 -3.59 -21.09 -41.61
C ILE A 66 -3.53 -19.55 -41.65
N ASP A 67 -4.16 -18.94 -42.67
CA ASP A 67 -3.97 -17.49 -42.87
C ASP A 67 -4.75 -16.63 -41.85
N GLU A 68 -5.83 -17.19 -41.32
CA GLU A 68 -6.72 -16.55 -40.34
C GLU A 68 -6.43 -16.92 -38.87
N LEU A 69 -5.45 -17.80 -38.63
CA LEU A 69 -5.13 -18.30 -37.31
C LEU A 69 -4.34 -17.28 -36.46
N GLY A 70 -4.66 -17.25 -35.16
CA GLY A 70 -3.84 -16.56 -34.14
C GLY A 70 -2.60 -17.36 -33.77
N ILE A 71 -1.72 -16.74 -32.97
CA ILE A 71 -0.41 -17.34 -32.64
C ILE A 71 -0.56 -18.66 -31.86
N MET A 72 -1.53 -18.74 -30.94
CA MET A 72 -1.78 -19.96 -30.16
C MET A 72 -2.35 -21.07 -31.03
N ASP A 73 -3.26 -20.74 -31.95
CA ASP A 73 -3.79 -21.72 -32.92
C ASP A 73 -2.67 -22.34 -33.78
N LEU A 74 -1.72 -21.51 -34.25
CA LEU A 74 -0.58 -22.02 -35.01
C LEU A 74 0.28 -22.96 -34.17
N ARG A 75 0.51 -22.66 -32.88
CA ARG A 75 1.24 -23.54 -31.98
C ARG A 75 0.51 -24.84 -31.71
N LEU A 76 -0.80 -24.79 -31.44
CA LEU A 76 -1.64 -25.99 -31.28
C LEU A 76 -1.61 -26.84 -32.54
N LEU A 77 -1.83 -26.26 -33.71
CA LEU A 77 -1.87 -26.97 -34.98
C LEU A 77 -0.50 -27.59 -35.32
N ARG A 78 0.59 -26.90 -35.05
CA ARG A 78 1.97 -27.40 -35.24
C ARG A 78 2.23 -28.65 -34.39
N ASN A 79 1.70 -28.68 -33.16
CA ASN A 79 1.87 -29.79 -32.23
C ASN A 79 0.84 -30.94 -32.43
N ALA A 80 -0.16 -30.75 -33.29
CA ALA A 80 -1.21 -31.76 -33.54
C ALA A 80 -0.71 -33.14 -33.95
N TYR A 81 0.37 -33.20 -34.73
CA TYR A 81 0.96 -34.47 -35.13
C TYR A 81 1.68 -35.20 -34.00
N ALA A 82 2.30 -34.47 -33.06
CA ALA A 82 2.91 -35.04 -31.88
C ALA A 82 1.83 -35.51 -30.88
N ALA A 83 0.80 -34.68 -30.64
CA ALA A 83 -0.36 -35.08 -29.84
C ALA A 83 -1.02 -36.38 -30.32
N ARG A 84 -1.18 -36.51 -31.64
CA ARG A 84 -1.71 -37.72 -32.26
C ARG A 84 -0.88 -38.98 -32.04
N GLN A 85 0.43 -38.83 -31.72
CA GLN A 85 1.34 -39.92 -31.36
C GLN A 85 1.39 -40.15 -29.85
N GLY A 86 0.69 -39.40 -29.04
CA GLY A 86 0.66 -39.54 -27.58
C GLY A 86 1.81 -38.80 -26.87
N TYR A 87 2.44 -37.79 -27.50
CA TYR A 87 3.52 -37.02 -26.89
C TYR A 87 3.01 -36.23 -25.70
N CYS A 88 3.66 -36.35 -24.55
CA CYS A 88 3.39 -35.54 -23.35
C CYS A 88 4.11 -34.21 -23.47
N PHE A 89 3.35 -33.13 -23.62
CA PHE A 89 3.95 -31.80 -23.75
C PHE A 89 4.41 -31.25 -22.41
N GLU A 90 5.58 -30.63 -22.38
CA GLU A 90 6.09 -29.85 -21.26
C GLU A 90 5.39 -28.48 -21.17
N ASP A 91 5.02 -27.91 -22.34
CA ASP A 91 4.24 -26.66 -22.41
C ASP A 91 2.84 -26.91 -21.86
N PHE A 92 2.54 -26.25 -20.72
CA PHE A 92 1.28 -26.40 -19.98
C PHE A 92 0.06 -26.05 -20.86
N LEU A 93 0.11 -24.93 -21.60
CA LEU A 93 -0.99 -24.46 -22.42
C LEU A 93 -1.35 -25.48 -23.52
N ILE A 94 -0.33 -26.02 -24.18
CA ILE A 94 -0.52 -27.03 -25.23
C ILE A 94 -1.01 -28.33 -24.62
N ARG A 95 -0.44 -28.78 -23.50
CA ARG A 95 -0.81 -30.02 -22.81
C ARG A 95 -2.27 -29.97 -22.37
N SER A 96 -2.68 -28.92 -21.65
CA SER A 96 -4.04 -28.75 -21.12
C SER A 96 -5.06 -28.61 -22.23
N ALA A 97 -4.76 -27.86 -23.30
CA ALA A 97 -5.65 -27.76 -24.47
C ALA A 97 -5.89 -29.12 -25.14
N TYR A 98 -4.87 -29.97 -25.27
CA TYR A 98 -5.06 -31.32 -25.81
C TYR A 98 -5.71 -32.27 -24.82
N LEU A 99 -5.45 -32.18 -23.51
CA LEU A 99 -6.14 -32.98 -22.48
C LEU A 99 -7.65 -32.72 -22.44
N SER A 100 -8.13 -31.56 -22.85
CA SER A 100 -9.55 -31.26 -22.97
C SER A 100 -10.27 -32.10 -24.05
N THR A 101 -9.50 -32.78 -24.91
CA THR A 101 -10.05 -33.62 -25.97
C THR A 101 -10.30 -35.06 -25.52
N SER A 102 -11.35 -35.72 -26.06
CA SER A 102 -11.71 -37.12 -25.70
C SER A 102 -10.69 -38.18 -26.13
N TRP A 103 -9.68 -37.84 -26.93
CA TRP A 103 -8.77 -38.79 -27.59
C TRP A 103 -7.29 -38.68 -27.16
N TYR A 104 -6.83 -37.54 -26.66
CA TYR A 104 -5.40 -37.33 -26.39
C TYR A 104 -4.94 -38.02 -25.10
N GLU A 105 -5.64 -37.86 -24.01
CA GLU A 105 -5.31 -38.45 -22.72
C GLU A 105 -5.14 -39.99 -22.83
N LYS A 106 -6.12 -40.61 -23.45
CA LYS A 106 -6.09 -42.08 -23.66
C LYS A 106 -4.87 -42.56 -24.44
N LYS A 107 -4.37 -41.77 -25.41
CA LYS A 107 -3.16 -42.10 -26.18
C LYS A 107 -1.89 -41.92 -25.39
N MET A 108 -1.85 -40.85 -24.57
CA MET A 108 -0.70 -40.54 -23.72
C MET A 108 -0.55 -41.62 -22.64
N LEU A 109 -1.63 -42.02 -21.96
CA LEU A 109 -1.63 -43.07 -20.93
C LEU A 109 -1.28 -44.44 -21.53
N TYR A 110 -1.89 -44.82 -22.66
CA TYR A 110 -1.60 -46.08 -23.35
C TYR A 110 -0.10 -46.20 -23.70
N TRP A 111 0.49 -45.12 -24.20
CA TRP A 111 1.92 -45.13 -24.51
C TRP A 111 2.79 -45.24 -23.24
N ALA A 112 2.43 -44.56 -22.14
CA ALA A 112 3.16 -44.60 -20.87
C ALA A 112 3.11 -45.99 -20.22
N GLU A 113 1.99 -46.70 -20.34
CA GLU A 113 1.81 -48.08 -19.83
C GLU A 113 2.60 -49.12 -20.62
N GLU A 114 2.76 -48.95 -21.95
CA GLU A 114 3.42 -49.93 -22.80
C GLU A 114 4.92 -49.72 -23.02
N SER A 115 5.50 -48.63 -22.56
CA SER A 115 6.85 -48.20 -22.96
C SER A 115 7.78 -47.85 -21.82
N GLU A 116 8.86 -48.64 -21.62
CA GLU A 116 10.03 -48.28 -20.80
C GLU A 116 10.97 -47.30 -21.53
N LYS A 117 10.69 -46.90 -22.77
CA LYS A 117 11.58 -46.07 -23.61
C LYS A 117 10.91 -44.74 -23.96
N PRO A 118 11.67 -43.62 -24.07
CA PRO A 118 11.13 -42.36 -24.54
C PRO A 118 10.45 -42.49 -25.92
N LEU A 119 9.31 -41.80 -26.07
CA LEU A 119 8.55 -41.79 -27.34
C LEU A 119 9.36 -41.15 -28.46
N THR A 120 9.62 -41.92 -29.53
CA THR A 120 10.31 -41.40 -30.71
C THR A 120 9.28 -40.93 -31.74
N LEU A 121 9.09 -39.62 -31.88
CA LEU A 121 8.20 -38.99 -32.83
C LEU A 121 8.64 -39.25 -34.27
N LYS A 122 7.69 -39.63 -35.15
CA LYS A 122 7.94 -39.87 -36.58
C LYS A 122 7.03 -39.00 -37.43
N PHE A 123 7.62 -38.18 -38.30
CA PHE A 123 6.89 -37.30 -39.21
C PHE A 123 7.29 -37.58 -40.66
N SER A 124 6.30 -37.56 -41.57
CA SER A 124 6.55 -37.60 -43.00
C SER A 124 7.12 -36.29 -43.52
N ALA A 125 7.77 -36.30 -44.68
CA ALA A 125 8.30 -35.11 -45.32
C ALA A 125 7.21 -34.02 -45.52
N LYS A 126 5.96 -34.41 -45.84
CA LYS A 126 4.85 -33.49 -45.97
C LYS A 126 4.45 -32.86 -44.63
N GLN A 127 4.49 -33.61 -43.54
CA GLN A 127 4.20 -33.10 -42.19
C GLN A 127 5.28 -32.12 -41.73
N ASN A 128 6.57 -32.45 -41.93
CA ASN A 128 7.67 -31.56 -41.64
C ASN A 128 7.55 -30.24 -42.43
N ALA A 129 7.29 -30.29 -43.72
CA ALA A 129 7.08 -29.09 -44.55
C ALA A 129 5.90 -28.24 -44.09
N PHE A 130 4.81 -28.89 -43.62
CA PHE A 130 3.66 -28.17 -43.07
C PHE A 130 4.02 -27.49 -41.72
N MET A 131 4.67 -28.19 -40.83
CA MET A 131 5.14 -27.64 -39.56
C MET A 131 6.11 -26.45 -39.74
N GLU A 132 7.00 -26.49 -40.71
CA GLU A 132 7.86 -25.35 -41.03
C GLU A 132 7.09 -24.14 -41.53
N ARG A 133 6.07 -24.33 -42.39
CA ARG A 133 5.17 -23.22 -42.79
C ARG A 133 4.42 -22.61 -41.59
N LEU A 134 4.03 -23.41 -40.60
CA LEU A 134 3.39 -22.91 -39.38
C LEU A 134 4.36 -22.08 -38.55
N LYS A 135 5.63 -22.52 -38.43
CA LYS A 135 6.69 -21.75 -37.77
C LYS A 135 6.96 -20.41 -38.48
N GLU A 136 7.05 -20.42 -39.79
CA GLU A 136 7.25 -19.19 -40.57
C GLU A 136 6.10 -18.21 -40.37
N ARG A 137 4.86 -18.71 -40.34
CA ARG A 137 3.68 -17.89 -40.07
C ARG A 137 3.64 -17.36 -38.64
N GLU A 138 4.01 -18.18 -37.67
CA GLU A 138 4.14 -17.81 -36.25
C GLU A 138 5.14 -16.68 -36.09
N GLU A 139 6.30 -16.75 -36.72
CA GLU A 139 7.31 -15.70 -36.68
C GLU A 139 6.83 -14.40 -37.33
N GLN A 140 6.08 -14.46 -38.44
CA GLN A 140 5.46 -13.29 -39.06
C GLN A 140 4.46 -12.60 -38.11
N LEU A 141 3.67 -13.38 -37.36
CA LEU A 141 2.74 -12.82 -36.38
C LEU A 141 3.46 -12.18 -35.17
N ARG A 142 4.56 -12.79 -34.68
CA ARG A 142 5.35 -12.22 -33.59
C ARG A 142 5.90 -10.83 -33.92
N GLN A 143 6.26 -10.57 -35.18
CA GLN A 143 6.68 -9.24 -35.64
C GLN A 143 5.53 -8.21 -35.60
N GLN A 144 4.30 -8.63 -35.40
CA GLN A 144 3.10 -7.82 -35.30
C GLN A 144 2.50 -7.81 -33.88
N ASN A 145 3.30 -8.06 -32.87
CA ASN A 145 2.88 -8.00 -31.46
C ASN A 145 2.27 -6.65 -31.11
N TYR A 146 2.76 -5.58 -31.73
CA TYR A 146 2.29 -4.23 -31.51
C TYR A 146 1.77 -3.61 -32.80
N LEU A 147 0.55 -3.04 -32.70
CA LEU A 147 -0.09 -2.28 -33.78
C LEU A 147 0.14 -0.80 -33.54
N THR A 148 0.24 0.00 -34.62
CA THR A 148 0.31 1.46 -34.51
C THR A 148 -1.08 2.04 -34.71
N ALA A 149 -1.58 2.77 -33.68
CA ALA A 149 -2.86 3.46 -33.74
C ALA A 149 -2.76 4.74 -34.63
N VAL A 150 -3.92 5.32 -34.96
CA VAL A 150 -4.00 6.53 -35.80
C VAL A 150 -3.24 7.72 -35.18
N ASP A 151 -3.20 7.82 -33.86
CA ASP A 151 -2.45 8.84 -33.12
C ASP A 151 -0.94 8.55 -33.00
N GLY A 152 -0.48 7.44 -33.57
CA GLY A 152 0.91 7.00 -33.55
C GLY A 152 1.28 6.21 -32.29
N SER A 153 0.37 6.00 -31.33
CA SER A 153 0.63 5.17 -30.14
C SER A 153 0.73 3.69 -30.51
N LYS A 154 1.51 2.93 -29.73
CA LYS A 154 1.56 1.48 -29.85
C LYS A 154 0.43 0.86 -29.04
N ARG A 155 -0.23 -0.15 -29.64
CA ARG A 155 -1.28 -0.96 -29.00
C ARG A 155 -0.92 -2.43 -29.05
N ILE A 156 -1.34 -3.20 -28.07
CA ILE A 156 -1.20 -4.65 -28.08
C ILE A 156 -2.07 -5.25 -29.17
N ASN A 157 -1.54 -6.24 -29.90
CA ASN A 157 -2.33 -7.04 -30.83
C ASN A 157 -2.98 -8.22 -30.09
N PRO A 158 -4.31 -8.23 -29.84
CA PRO A 158 -4.95 -9.26 -29.04
C PRO A 158 -4.85 -10.66 -29.66
N LYS A 159 -4.69 -10.78 -30.98
CA LYS A 159 -4.51 -12.07 -31.68
C LYS A 159 -3.18 -12.75 -31.34
N ASN A 160 -2.22 -11.98 -30.79
CA ASN A 160 -0.90 -12.49 -30.44
C ASN A 160 -0.76 -12.79 -28.94
N ILE A 161 -1.79 -12.58 -28.13
CA ILE A 161 -1.77 -12.98 -26.73
C ILE A 161 -1.89 -14.52 -26.67
N LEU A 162 -0.83 -15.17 -26.16
CA LEU A 162 -0.67 -16.61 -26.25
C LEU A 162 -1.63 -17.38 -25.35
N ASN A 163 -1.87 -16.88 -24.15
CA ASN A 163 -2.63 -17.58 -23.11
C ASN A 163 -4.06 -17.05 -22.91
N ILE A 164 -4.62 -16.34 -23.87
CA ILE A 164 -6.00 -15.82 -23.77
C ILE A 164 -7.05 -16.93 -23.53
N MET A 165 -6.75 -18.14 -23.95
CA MET A 165 -7.61 -19.32 -23.76
C MET A 165 -7.69 -19.82 -22.31
N GLN A 166 -6.85 -19.32 -21.40
CA GLN A 166 -6.99 -19.59 -19.98
C GLN A 166 -8.22 -18.92 -19.36
N PHE A 167 -8.87 -18.04 -20.09
CA PHE A 167 -10.18 -17.52 -19.71
C PHE A 167 -11.32 -18.28 -20.40
N GLU A 168 -12.42 -18.51 -19.67
CA GLU A 168 -13.70 -18.95 -20.25
C GLU A 168 -14.42 -17.74 -20.87
N GLN A 169 -14.34 -16.58 -20.21
CA GLN A 169 -14.90 -15.31 -20.70
C GLN A 169 -13.96 -14.14 -20.39
N MET A 170 -13.83 -13.26 -21.36
CA MET A 170 -13.07 -12.00 -21.25
C MET A 170 -13.97 -10.84 -21.70
N PRO A 171 -14.32 -9.91 -20.79
CA PRO A 171 -15.12 -8.73 -21.15
C PRO A 171 -14.43 -7.86 -22.21
N ASP A 172 -15.18 -7.40 -23.22
CA ASP A 172 -14.66 -6.55 -24.31
C ASP A 172 -13.97 -5.28 -23.76
N ALA A 173 -14.56 -4.63 -22.75
CA ALA A 173 -13.99 -3.45 -22.12
C ALA A 173 -12.62 -3.71 -21.47
N LEU A 174 -12.42 -4.90 -20.90
CA LEU A 174 -11.15 -5.29 -20.30
C LEU A 174 -10.07 -5.50 -21.36
N ILE A 175 -10.35 -6.30 -22.41
CA ILE A 175 -9.39 -6.55 -23.47
C ILE A 175 -9.06 -5.26 -24.25
N GLU A 176 -10.05 -4.39 -24.49
CA GLU A 176 -9.80 -3.09 -25.11
C GLU A 176 -8.84 -2.22 -24.29
N LYS A 177 -9.05 -2.16 -22.95
CA LYS A 177 -8.19 -1.40 -22.05
C LYS A 177 -6.77 -1.97 -22.00
N ILE A 178 -6.64 -3.28 -21.93
CA ILE A 178 -5.35 -3.98 -22.00
C ILE A 178 -4.64 -3.68 -23.33
N CYS A 179 -5.35 -3.77 -24.46
CA CYS A 179 -4.76 -3.47 -25.78
C CYS A 179 -4.30 -2.01 -25.89
N GLN A 180 -5.02 -1.09 -25.27
CA GLN A 180 -4.74 0.33 -25.30
C GLN A 180 -3.55 0.74 -24.42
N ASN A 181 -3.51 0.25 -23.17
CA ASN A 181 -2.54 0.69 -22.16
C ASN A 181 -1.42 -0.33 -21.92
N GLY A 182 -1.56 -1.57 -22.39
CA GLY A 182 -0.70 -2.70 -22.02
C GLY A 182 -1.14 -3.35 -20.70
N PHE A 183 -2.10 -2.74 -19.98
CA PHE A 183 -2.66 -3.26 -18.72
C PHE A 183 -4.07 -2.72 -18.45
N ALA A 184 -4.75 -3.35 -17.50
CA ALA A 184 -5.99 -2.85 -16.90
C ALA A 184 -6.10 -3.26 -15.43
N ILE A 185 -6.75 -2.45 -14.61
CA ILE A 185 -7.10 -2.77 -13.22
C ILE A 185 -8.58 -3.09 -13.17
N VAL A 186 -8.93 -4.20 -12.53
CA VAL A 186 -10.30 -4.63 -12.32
C VAL A 186 -10.62 -4.60 -10.83
N SER A 187 -11.77 -4.04 -10.49
CA SER A 187 -12.21 -3.96 -9.11
C SER A 187 -12.53 -5.34 -8.55
N GLU A 188 -11.75 -5.77 -7.56
CA GLU A 188 -11.93 -7.01 -6.81
C GLU A 188 -11.93 -6.75 -5.29
N LYS A 189 -11.91 -7.80 -4.48
CA LYS A 189 -12.00 -7.72 -3.01
C LYS A 189 -11.06 -8.75 -2.36
N HIS A 190 -9.75 -8.62 -2.63
CA HIS A 190 -8.79 -9.48 -1.96
C HIS A 190 -8.52 -8.95 -0.55
N ASP A 191 -8.76 -9.77 0.46
CA ASP A 191 -8.43 -9.45 1.85
C ASP A 191 -6.93 -9.28 2.05
N GLN A 192 -6.11 -10.08 1.33
CA GLN A 192 -4.65 -9.96 1.23
C GLN A 192 -4.22 -10.02 -0.24
N LEU A 193 -3.13 -9.35 -0.61
CA LEU A 193 -2.67 -9.35 -2.00
C LEU A 193 -2.15 -10.72 -2.43
N PHE A 194 -1.53 -11.49 -1.53
CA PHE A 194 -0.97 -12.80 -1.84
C PHE A 194 -2.04 -13.85 -2.20
N HIS A 195 -3.28 -13.75 -1.72
CA HIS A 195 -4.37 -14.66 -2.08
C HIS A 195 -4.63 -14.72 -3.60
N LEU A 196 -4.40 -13.63 -4.33
CA LEU A 196 -4.51 -13.66 -5.79
C LEU A 196 -3.41 -14.52 -6.42
N TYR A 197 -2.19 -14.44 -5.90
CA TYR A 197 -1.06 -15.20 -6.44
C TYR A 197 -1.21 -16.69 -6.14
N GLU A 198 -1.79 -17.08 -5.02
CA GLU A 198 -2.20 -18.45 -4.73
C GLU A 198 -3.26 -18.95 -5.71
N LYS A 199 -4.28 -18.12 -6.00
CA LYS A 199 -5.27 -18.43 -7.06
C LYS A 199 -4.60 -18.60 -8.43
N ASN A 200 -3.57 -17.81 -8.76
CA ASN A 200 -2.82 -17.98 -10.00
C ASN A 200 -2.10 -19.31 -10.04
N ASP A 201 -1.47 -19.73 -8.95
CA ASP A 201 -0.79 -21.03 -8.82
C ASP A 201 -1.78 -22.17 -9.10
N TYR A 202 -2.91 -22.23 -8.40
CA TYR A 202 -3.96 -23.25 -8.66
C TYR A 202 -4.46 -23.28 -10.11
N ASN A 203 -4.47 -22.16 -10.81
CA ASN A 203 -4.91 -22.07 -12.21
C ASN A 203 -3.76 -22.18 -13.22
N ASN A 204 -2.52 -22.39 -12.77
CA ASN A 204 -1.29 -22.29 -13.58
C ASN A 204 -1.32 -21.00 -14.44
N PHE A 205 -1.79 -19.90 -13.84
CA PHE A 205 -1.94 -18.63 -14.52
C PHE A 205 -0.68 -17.78 -14.32
N PRO A 206 -0.11 -17.17 -15.37
CA PRO A 206 1.09 -16.36 -15.24
C PRO A 206 0.95 -15.22 -14.24
N SER A 207 1.74 -15.20 -13.19
CA SER A 207 1.76 -14.16 -12.16
C SER A 207 2.51 -12.92 -12.63
N PHE A 208 1.94 -11.73 -12.32
CA PHE A 208 2.60 -10.43 -12.41
C PHE A 208 2.89 -9.91 -11.01
N VAL A 209 4.11 -10.06 -10.55
CA VAL A 209 4.51 -9.62 -9.21
C VAL A 209 4.63 -8.11 -9.17
N THR A 210 3.69 -7.45 -8.50
CA THR A 210 3.64 -5.99 -8.39
C THR A 210 4.57 -5.45 -7.31
N SER A 211 4.99 -4.20 -7.45
CA SER A 211 5.65 -3.45 -6.37
C SER A 211 4.75 -3.30 -5.13
N ASP A 212 3.44 -3.32 -5.31
CA ASP A 212 2.43 -3.25 -4.24
C ASP A 212 2.56 -4.37 -3.22
N MET A 213 2.92 -5.58 -3.66
CA MET A 213 3.22 -6.71 -2.78
C MET A 213 4.33 -6.38 -1.78
N TYR A 214 5.42 -5.78 -2.26
CA TYR A 214 6.53 -5.40 -1.38
C TYR A 214 6.18 -4.19 -0.50
N LEU A 215 5.39 -3.24 -1.00
CA LEU A 215 4.88 -2.12 -0.19
C LEU A 215 4.06 -2.60 1.01
N GLN A 216 3.19 -3.57 0.80
CA GLN A 216 2.41 -4.18 1.88
C GLN A 216 3.31 -4.93 2.88
N LEU A 217 4.23 -5.74 2.39
CA LEU A 217 5.15 -6.50 3.25
C LEU A 217 6.03 -5.55 4.08
N PHE A 218 6.50 -4.45 3.49
CA PHE A 218 7.28 -3.44 4.21
C PHE A 218 6.45 -2.72 5.29
N HIS A 219 5.18 -2.41 5.03
CA HIS A 219 4.27 -1.88 6.04
C HIS A 219 4.20 -2.82 7.26
N ILE A 220 3.94 -4.11 7.05
CA ILE A 220 3.85 -5.10 8.13
C ILE A 220 5.20 -5.25 8.86
N TYR A 221 6.32 -5.26 8.13
CA TYR A 221 7.66 -5.26 8.71
C TYR A 221 7.91 -4.02 9.59
N PHE A 222 7.54 -2.84 9.11
CA PHE A 222 7.71 -1.60 9.86
C PHE A 222 6.88 -1.61 11.15
N VAL A 223 5.63 -2.05 11.06
CA VAL A 223 4.75 -2.27 12.21
C VAL A 223 5.36 -3.24 13.22
N ARG A 224 5.92 -4.38 12.76
CA ARG A 224 6.60 -5.34 13.64
C ARG A 224 7.79 -4.71 14.38
N LEU A 225 8.63 -4.02 13.63
CA LEU A 225 9.81 -3.35 14.16
C LEU A 225 9.46 -2.33 15.25
N LEU A 226 8.46 -1.51 14.99
CA LEU A 226 8.02 -0.50 15.94
C LEU A 226 7.50 -1.15 17.23
N ARG A 227 6.69 -2.19 17.10
CA ARG A 227 6.11 -2.94 18.22
C ARG A 227 7.16 -3.59 19.12
N GLU A 228 8.20 -4.19 18.56
CA GLU A 228 9.29 -4.76 19.35
C GLU A 228 9.99 -3.67 20.19
N VAL A 229 10.31 -2.55 19.53
CA VAL A 229 10.93 -1.40 20.19
C VAL A 229 10.07 -0.87 21.35
N GLU A 230 8.76 -0.78 21.15
CA GLU A 230 7.86 -0.28 22.19
C GLU A 230 7.71 -1.22 23.37
N ASN A 231 7.36 -2.46 23.08
CA ASN A 231 7.07 -3.43 24.13
C ASN A 231 8.28 -3.70 25.01
N GLU A 232 9.48 -3.80 24.41
CA GLU A 232 10.69 -4.20 25.09
C GLU A 232 11.47 -3.02 25.69
N LYS A 233 11.32 -1.82 25.09
CA LYS A 233 12.15 -0.66 25.50
C LYS A 233 11.31 0.56 25.94
N LEU A 234 10.34 1.02 25.10
CA LEU A 234 9.69 2.31 25.38
C LEU A 234 8.67 2.24 26.52
N VAL A 235 7.86 1.18 26.61
CA VAL A 235 6.86 1.02 27.68
C VAL A 235 7.55 0.92 29.07
N PRO A 236 8.57 0.05 29.27
CA PRO A 236 9.30 0.02 30.53
C PRO A 236 10.02 1.35 30.84
N ALA A 237 10.65 1.97 29.84
CA ALA A 237 11.38 3.24 30.03
C ALA A 237 10.42 4.39 30.39
N LEU A 238 9.27 4.52 29.72
CA LEU A 238 8.27 5.54 30.04
C LEU A 238 7.69 5.36 31.44
N THR A 239 7.38 4.11 31.82
CA THR A 239 6.88 3.78 33.16
C THR A 239 7.91 4.14 34.23
N SER A 240 9.20 3.80 34.01
CA SER A 240 10.28 4.14 34.94
C SER A 240 10.47 5.64 35.04
N PHE A 241 10.56 6.34 33.91
CA PHE A 241 10.68 7.80 33.85
C PHE A 241 9.56 8.50 34.63
N CYS A 242 8.30 8.14 34.37
CA CYS A 242 7.16 8.76 35.06
C CYS A 242 7.18 8.49 36.56
N ARG A 243 7.58 7.28 36.98
CA ARG A 243 7.66 6.89 38.40
C ARG A 243 8.79 7.61 39.12
N ASP A 244 9.97 7.74 38.52
CA ASP A 244 11.11 8.41 39.11
C ASP A 244 10.88 9.93 39.18
N MET A 245 10.27 10.53 38.15
CA MET A 245 9.81 11.92 38.20
C MET A 245 8.79 12.16 39.33
N TYR A 246 7.77 11.30 39.44
CA TYR A 246 6.80 11.37 40.54
C TYR A 246 7.49 11.30 41.91
N LYS A 247 8.41 10.35 42.08
CA LYS A 247 9.18 10.17 43.33
C LYS A 247 9.99 11.42 43.67
N ARG A 248 10.75 11.98 42.73
CA ARG A 248 11.54 13.19 42.94
C ARG A 248 10.66 14.41 43.26
N LEU A 249 9.51 14.54 42.59
CA LEU A 249 8.55 15.60 42.88
C LEU A 249 7.88 15.46 44.25
N SER A 250 7.73 14.23 44.76
CA SER A 250 7.19 14.00 46.11
C SER A 250 8.13 14.43 47.24
N GLU A 251 9.41 14.65 46.95
CA GLU A 251 10.41 15.21 47.91
C GLU A 251 10.30 16.76 48.03
N ILE A 252 9.52 17.39 47.11
CA ILE A 252 9.33 18.85 47.06
C ILE A 252 7.94 19.20 47.56
N ASN A 253 7.85 20.15 48.52
CA ASN A 253 6.58 20.51 49.12
C ASN A 253 6.17 21.93 48.71
N ASP A 254 5.77 22.09 47.44
CA ASP A 254 5.16 23.31 46.91
C ASP A 254 3.98 22.96 45.94
N GLU A 255 3.24 23.98 45.52
CA GLU A 255 2.07 23.81 44.70
C GLU A 255 2.37 23.29 43.28
N ASP A 256 3.49 23.72 42.69
CA ASP A 256 3.90 23.26 41.36
C ASP A 256 4.35 21.79 41.40
N ALA A 257 5.02 21.37 42.48
CA ALA A 257 5.37 19.95 42.68
C ALA A 257 4.11 19.07 42.87
N HIS A 258 3.12 19.55 43.62
CA HIS A 258 1.86 18.82 43.80
C HIS A 258 1.09 18.66 42.46
N TRP A 259 1.05 19.70 41.63
CA TRP A 259 0.47 19.63 40.30
C TRP A 259 1.26 18.66 39.40
N ASN A 260 2.58 18.75 39.40
CA ASN A 260 3.46 17.86 38.65
C ASN A 260 3.30 16.40 39.07
N GLN A 261 3.14 16.11 40.38
CA GLN A 261 2.82 14.77 40.85
C GLN A 261 1.48 14.27 40.24
N ALA A 262 0.44 15.12 40.26
CA ALA A 262 -0.84 14.76 39.66
C ALA A 262 -0.73 14.49 38.15
N PHE A 263 0.07 15.30 37.44
CA PHE A 263 0.35 15.09 36.01
C PHE A 263 0.95 13.70 35.74
N TYR A 264 1.97 13.28 36.50
CA TYR A 264 2.58 11.95 36.33
C TYR A 264 1.71 10.81 36.87
N VAL A 265 0.82 11.07 37.83
CA VAL A 265 -0.16 10.09 38.28
C VAL A 265 -1.14 9.75 37.15
N VAL A 266 -1.60 10.73 36.35
CA VAL A 266 -2.43 10.44 35.17
C VAL A 266 -1.70 9.47 34.22
N ALA A 267 -0.45 9.78 33.84
CA ALA A 267 0.35 8.90 32.97
C ALA A 267 0.53 7.50 33.55
N LEU A 268 0.91 7.39 34.83
CA LEU A 268 1.12 6.11 35.50
C LEU A 268 -0.16 5.27 35.61
N ARG A 269 -1.32 5.90 35.92
CA ARG A 269 -2.62 5.23 35.94
C ARG A 269 -3.02 4.70 34.56
N LEU A 270 -2.76 5.47 33.51
CA LEU A 270 -2.97 5.02 32.13
C LEU A 270 -2.07 3.82 31.78
N LEU A 271 -0.82 3.77 32.30
CA LEU A 271 0.09 2.63 32.16
C LEU A 271 -0.22 1.43 33.07
N GLY A 272 -1.31 1.51 33.85
CA GLY A 272 -1.77 0.44 34.74
C GLY A 272 -1.15 0.47 36.15
N ASP A 273 -0.32 1.47 36.51
CA ASP A 273 0.19 1.61 37.88
C ASP A 273 -0.85 2.28 38.80
N ASN A 274 -1.64 1.46 39.44
CA ASN A 274 -2.65 1.89 40.39
C ASN A 274 -2.11 2.08 41.84
N THR A 275 -0.81 1.96 42.05
CA THR A 275 -0.21 2.08 43.41
C THR A 275 0.08 3.55 43.77
N VAL A 276 0.27 4.43 42.81
CA VAL A 276 0.52 5.86 42.99
C VAL A 276 -0.77 6.64 43.25
N LYS A 277 -0.67 7.69 44.06
CA LYS A 277 -1.80 8.58 44.40
C LYS A 277 -1.40 10.04 44.13
N ALA A 278 -2.34 10.82 43.65
CA ALA A 278 -2.17 12.26 43.57
C ALA A 278 -2.24 12.89 44.98
N PRO A 279 -1.64 14.08 45.18
CA PRO A 279 -1.89 14.89 46.35
C PRO A 279 -3.42 15.12 46.51
N GLU A 280 -3.91 15.10 47.78
CA GLU A 280 -5.35 15.14 48.11
C GLU A 280 -6.13 16.22 47.32
N LYS A 281 -5.53 17.42 47.20
CA LYS A 281 -6.11 18.54 46.46
C LYS A 281 -6.35 18.23 44.97
N TYR A 282 -5.56 17.38 44.36
CA TYR A 282 -5.58 17.09 42.92
C TYR A 282 -6.23 15.74 42.57
N GLN A 283 -6.56 14.91 43.57
CA GLN A 283 -7.07 13.56 43.33
C GLN A 283 -8.36 13.55 42.48
N GLN A 284 -9.30 14.45 42.79
CA GLN A 284 -10.54 14.57 42.02
C GLN A 284 -10.27 15.00 40.56
N LEU A 285 -9.39 15.96 40.33
CA LEU A 285 -9.01 16.43 39.01
C LEU A 285 -8.35 15.32 38.18
N VAL A 286 -7.52 14.50 38.79
CA VAL A 286 -6.91 13.31 38.14
C VAL A 286 -7.99 12.28 37.75
N ASP A 287 -8.94 11.99 38.63
CA ASP A 287 -10.00 11.04 38.35
C ASP A 287 -10.94 11.54 37.23
N GLU A 288 -11.25 12.83 37.19
CA GLU A 288 -12.02 13.48 36.11
C GLU A 288 -11.24 13.47 34.79
N GLU A 289 -9.93 13.76 34.80
CA GLU A 289 -9.06 13.73 33.64
C GLU A 289 -9.00 12.32 33.01
N LEU A 290 -8.85 11.28 33.83
CA LEU A 290 -8.86 9.89 33.38
C LEU A 290 -10.21 9.48 32.75
N GLN A 291 -11.33 10.00 33.27
CA GLN A 291 -12.66 9.77 32.68
C GLN A 291 -12.77 10.41 31.30
N LEU A 292 -12.30 11.66 31.13
CA LEU A 292 -12.32 12.38 29.84
C LEU A 292 -11.41 11.71 28.79
N ILE A 293 -10.20 11.27 29.19
CA ILE A 293 -9.29 10.51 28.31
C ILE A 293 -9.96 9.22 27.83
N ASN A 294 -10.67 8.51 28.69
CA ASN A 294 -11.38 7.28 28.29
C ASN A 294 -12.68 7.56 27.53
N GLY A 295 -13.28 8.73 27.74
CA GLY A 295 -14.50 9.18 27.03
C GLY A 295 -14.26 9.62 25.59
N VAL A 296 -13.03 9.90 25.21
CA VAL A 296 -12.53 10.26 23.86
C VAL A 296 -13.32 11.34 23.12
N GLN A 297 -13.90 12.29 23.83
CA GLN A 297 -14.64 13.44 23.27
C GLN A 297 -13.97 14.75 23.68
N THR A 298 -13.82 15.67 22.73
CA THR A 298 -13.25 17.01 22.97
C THR A 298 -14.01 17.71 24.10
N SER A 299 -13.28 18.17 25.11
CA SER A 299 -13.81 18.83 26.32
C SER A 299 -12.72 19.66 26.98
N ASP A 300 -13.11 20.47 27.98
CA ASP A 300 -12.12 21.20 28.79
C ASP A 300 -11.36 20.26 29.72
N SER A 301 -10.04 20.47 29.83
CA SER A 301 -9.19 19.66 30.73
C SER A 301 -9.18 20.27 32.14
N PRO A 302 -9.69 19.55 33.15
CA PRO A 302 -9.75 20.06 34.53
C PRO A 302 -8.39 20.21 35.17
N LEU A 303 -7.41 19.31 34.86
CA LEU A 303 -6.07 19.36 35.44
C LEU A 303 -5.16 20.38 34.72
N LEU A 304 -5.24 20.47 33.40
CA LEU A 304 -4.42 21.40 32.61
C LEU A 304 -5.01 22.82 32.62
N GLY A 305 -6.32 22.99 32.83
CA GLY A 305 -7.02 24.26 32.71
C GLY A 305 -7.04 24.78 31.26
N VAL A 306 -7.19 23.87 30.31
CA VAL A 306 -7.20 24.14 28.85
C VAL A 306 -8.60 23.87 28.33
N GLU A 307 -9.21 24.87 27.65
CA GLU A 307 -10.49 24.75 26.96
C GLU A 307 -10.33 23.94 25.67
N ASP A 308 -11.38 23.21 25.26
CA ASP A 308 -11.44 22.40 24.04
C ASP A 308 -10.23 21.44 23.86
N PHE A 309 -9.79 20.79 24.93
CA PHE A 309 -8.68 19.83 24.84
C PHE A 309 -9.10 18.60 24.02
N PRO A 310 -8.33 18.18 23.01
CA PRO A 310 -8.77 17.23 22.00
C PRO A 310 -8.67 15.76 22.45
N TYR A 311 -9.49 15.35 23.42
CA TYR A 311 -9.51 13.96 23.91
C TYR A 311 -9.91 12.95 22.82
N SER A 312 -10.57 13.38 21.73
CA SER A 312 -10.86 12.51 20.58
C SER A 312 -9.59 11.88 19.96
N LEU A 313 -8.44 12.55 20.11
CA LEU A 313 -7.14 12.02 19.68
C LEU A 313 -6.61 10.90 20.57
N PHE A 314 -7.16 10.69 21.77
CA PHE A 314 -6.78 9.63 22.69
C PHE A 314 -7.51 8.30 22.43
N LYS A 315 -8.40 8.24 21.42
CA LYS A 315 -9.01 7.00 20.94
C LYS A 315 -7.90 6.11 20.34
N PRO A 316 -7.60 4.94 20.93
CA PRO A 316 -6.65 4.02 20.31
C PRO A 316 -7.16 3.61 18.93
N ARG A 317 -6.29 3.61 17.93
CA ARG A 317 -6.59 3.29 16.53
C ARG A 317 -5.43 2.50 15.94
N GLY A 318 -5.64 1.97 14.73
CA GLY A 318 -4.65 1.14 14.10
C GLY A 318 -4.25 -0.01 15.02
N SER A 319 -3.00 -0.26 15.07
CA SER A 319 -2.44 -1.36 15.82
C SER A 319 -2.54 -1.27 17.35
N TYR A 320 -3.00 -0.13 17.91
CA TYR A 320 -3.23 0.00 19.38
C TYR A 320 -4.59 -0.51 19.85
N THR A 321 -5.48 -0.90 18.94
CA THR A 321 -6.74 -1.58 19.30
C THR A 321 -6.51 -3.03 19.70
N ARG A 322 -5.34 -3.59 19.42
CA ARG A 322 -5.06 -5.03 19.48
C ARG A 322 -4.77 -5.61 20.87
N SER A 323 -4.40 -4.77 21.83
CA SER A 323 -4.23 -5.20 23.22
C SER A 323 -4.47 -4.05 24.20
N ASP A 324 -4.94 -4.41 25.40
CA ASP A 324 -5.11 -3.44 26.49
C ASP A 324 -3.79 -2.74 26.86
N LYS A 325 -2.66 -3.45 26.76
CA LYS A 325 -1.31 -2.90 27.02
C LYS A 325 -0.94 -1.84 25.99
N SER A 326 -1.19 -2.10 24.72
CA SER A 326 -0.92 -1.13 23.63
C SER A 326 -1.84 0.07 23.74
N ALA A 327 -3.13 -0.14 24.01
CA ALA A 327 -4.10 0.95 24.21
C ALA A 327 -3.74 1.82 25.43
N ALA A 328 -3.26 1.21 26.51
CA ALA A 328 -2.78 1.88 27.71
C ALA A 328 -1.56 2.77 27.41
N TYR A 329 -0.57 2.20 26.75
CA TYR A 329 0.63 2.94 26.31
C TYR A 329 0.27 4.10 25.39
N PHE A 330 -0.59 3.87 24.39
CA PHE A 330 -1.08 4.90 23.50
C PHE A 330 -1.63 6.12 24.27
N ARG A 331 -2.57 5.89 25.19
CA ARG A 331 -3.17 6.98 25.98
C ARG A 331 -2.14 7.69 26.85
N ALA A 332 -1.24 6.95 27.48
CA ALA A 332 -0.20 7.52 28.33
C ALA A 332 0.81 8.37 27.53
N MET A 333 1.26 7.88 26.37
CA MET A 333 2.16 8.62 25.51
C MET A 333 1.45 9.85 24.92
N MET A 334 0.19 9.73 24.50
CA MET A 334 -0.63 10.87 24.07
C MET A 334 -0.74 11.92 25.15
N TRP A 335 -0.93 11.54 26.43
CA TRP A 335 -0.95 12.47 27.55
C TRP A 335 0.37 13.24 27.69
N ILE A 336 1.49 12.55 27.67
CA ILE A 336 2.85 13.14 27.78
C ILE A 336 3.16 14.05 26.58
N GLN A 337 2.63 13.74 25.39
CA GLN A 337 2.87 14.51 24.17
C GLN A 337 1.91 15.71 24.01
N TYR A 338 0.65 15.59 24.41
CA TYR A 338 -0.36 16.63 24.16
C TYR A 338 -0.47 17.67 25.26
N ALA A 339 -0.24 17.30 26.51
CA ALA A 339 -0.19 18.26 27.61
C ALA A 339 0.94 19.28 27.40
N TYR A 340 0.65 20.56 27.61
CA TYR A 340 1.59 21.63 27.33
C TYR A 340 1.56 22.74 28.37
N ALA A 341 2.68 23.50 28.47
CA ALA A 341 2.74 24.82 29.06
C ALA A 341 2.86 25.87 27.95
N CYS A 342 2.16 26.96 28.08
CA CYS A 342 2.33 28.11 27.20
C CYS A 342 3.64 28.82 27.55
N THR A 343 4.52 29.08 26.57
CA THR A 343 5.82 29.69 26.84
C THR A 343 5.72 31.12 27.39
N SER A 344 4.59 31.80 27.17
CA SER A 344 4.27 33.12 27.67
C SER A 344 3.57 33.14 29.06
N ASP A 345 3.11 31.95 29.53
CA ASP A 345 2.47 31.85 30.84
C ASP A 345 3.51 31.41 31.89
N ILE A 346 3.94 32.35 32.72
CA ILE A 346 4.97 32.13 33.72
C ILE A 346 4.57 31.10 34.77
N HIS A 347 3.27 30.98 35.09
CA HIS A 347 2.79 30.03 36.07
C HIS A 347 2.84 28.58 35.52
N GLN A 348 2.31 28.37 34.33
CA GLN A 348 2.42 27.08 33.67
C GLN A 348 3.89 26.71 33.42
N LEU A 349 4.69 27.67 32.98
CA LEU A 349 6.11 27.45 32.72
C LEU A 349 6.89 27.12 34.00
N GLY A 350 6.50 27.63 35.16
CA GLY A 350 7.08 27.29 36.46
C GLY A 350 7.04 25.77 36.77
N ARG A 351 5.89 25.13 36.47
CA ARG A 351 5.72 23.70 36.62
C ARG A 351 6.68 22.90 35.76
N PHE A 352 6.79 23.26 34.48
CA PHE A 352 7.72 22.58 33.53
C PHE A 352 9.20 22.91 33.85
N ALA A 353 9.49 24.11 34.34
CA ALA A 353 10.83 24.48 34.79
C ALA A 353 11.29 23.64 35.99
N GLN A 354 10.39 23.31 36.92
CA GLN A 354 10.67 22.41 38.04
C GLN A 354 10.99 20.98 37.57
N GLN A 355 10.20 20.45 36.61
CA GLN A 355 10.53 19.16 35.99
C GLN A 355 11.88 19.17 35.28
N ALA A 356 12.17 20.23 34.54
CA ALA A 356 13.44 20.43 33.86
C ALA A 356 14.64 20.56 34.84
N ASP A 357 14.45 21.17 36.01
CA ASP A 357 15.47 21.22 37.06
C ASP A 357 15.77 19.82 37.64
N ILE A 358 14.79 18.93 37.70
CA ILE A 358 15.00 17.51 38.07
C ILE A 358 15.86 16.80 36.99
N LEU A 359 15.57 16.98 35.69
CA LEU A 359 16.44 16.44 34.62
C LEU A 359 17.90 16.90 34.77
N ASN A 360 18.14 18.14 35.15
CA ASN A 360 19.50 18.72 35.33
C ASN A 360 20.19 18.17 36.57
N THR A 361 19.47 17.66 37.56
CA THR A 361 20.03 17.21 38.85
C THR A 361 20.05 15.69 39.01
N ASP A 362 19.34 14.97 38.18
CA ASP A 362 19.26 13.50 38.20
C ASP A 362 19.62 12.90 36.82
N ALA A 363 20.87 12.42 36.74
CA ALA A 363 21.43 11.87 35.50
C ALA A 363 20.74 10.59 35.02
N ASP A 364 20.12 9.81 35.93
CA ASP A 364 19.42 8.60 35.58
C ASP A 364 18.09 8.93 34.93
N ILE A 365 17.34 9.90 35.44
CA ILE A 365 16.09 10.40 34.83
C ILE A 365 16.38 11.05 33.48
N MET A 366 17.46 11.85 33.38
CA MET A 366 17.86 12.43 32.09
C MET A 366 18.19 11.37 31.05
N ARG A 367 18.90 10.31 31.41
CA ARG A 367 19.22 9.20 30.51
C ARG A 367 17.95 8.43 30.06
N GLN A 368 16.98 8.20 30.94
CA GLN A 368 15.70 7.61 30.59
C GLN A 368 14.95 8.47 29.56
N TYR A 369 14.90 9.79 29.80
CA TYR A 369 14.30 10.76 28.90
C TYR A 369 14.96 10.74 27.51
N ASP A 370 16.30 10.81 27.45
CA ASP A 370 17.07 10.80 26.21
C ASP A 370 16.89 9.48 25.43
N ASN A 371 16.87 8.35 26.12
CA ASN A 371 16.65 7.05 25.51
C ASN A 371 15.28 6.98 24.81
N ILE A 372 14.21 7.44 25.46
CA ILE A 372 12.87 7.46 24.87
C ILE A 372 12.84 8.40 23.66
N THR A 373 13.30 9.62 23.83
CA THR A 373 13.18 10.66 22.80
C THR A 373 14.06 10.42 21.59
N SER A 374 15.27 9.87 21.76
CA SER A 374 16.18 9.55 20.66
C SER A 374 15.64 8.44 19.75
N VAL A 375 15.03 7.41 20.34
CA VAL A 375 14.41 6.30 19.59
C VAL A 375 13.27 6.81 18.75
N ILE A 376 12.36 7.58 19.33
CA ILE A 376 11.24 8.15 18.59
C ILE A 376 11.75 9.09 17.47
N SER A 377 12.84 9.85 17.70
CA SER A 377 13.45 10.69 16.66
C SER A 377 14.02 9.88 15.49
N LEU A 378 14.63 8.72 15.76
CA LEU A 378 15.15 7.83 14.72
C LEU A 378 14.03 7.25 13.84
N LEU A 379 12.91 6.91 14.45
CA LEU A 379 11.80 6.24 13.74
C LEU A 379 10.92 7.24 12.98
N VAL A 380 10.53 8.33 13.62
CA VAL A 380 9.49 9.24 13.14
C VAL A 380 10.01 10.63 12.76
N GLY A 381 10.95 11.19 13.52
CA GLY A 381 11.49 12.53 13.26
C GLY A 381 11.76 13.35 14.52
N GLU A 382 12.26 14.56 14.33
CA GLU A 382 12.64 15.48 15.40
C GLU A 382 11.41 16.17 16.03
N PRO A 383 11.50 16.61 17.30
CA PRO A 383 10.41 17.32 17.98
C PRO A 383 10.04 18.64 17.28
N ASP A 384 8.75 18.88 17.05
CA ASP A 384 8.24 20.12 16.44
C ASP A 384 8.06 21.27 17.46
N ASP A 385 7.64 20.96 18.70
CA ASP A 385 7.53 21.94 19.78
C ASP A 385 8.79 21.97 20.67
N VAL A 386 8.86 22.94 21.58
CA VAL A 386 9.88 23.02 22.61
C VAL A 386 9.72 21.87 23.60
N SER A 387 10.81 21.13 23.85
CA SER A 387 10.85 19.96 24.73
C SER A 387 11.26 20.29 26.16
N LEU A 388 11.03 19.35 27.08
CA LEU A 388 11.53 19.45 28.46
C LEU A 388 13.07 19.54 28.51
N ALA A 389 13.77 18.87 27.59
CA ALA A 389 15.23 19.00 27.46
C ALA A 389 15.68 20.42 27.03
N ASP A 390 14.91 21.07 26.14
CA ASP A 390 15.19 22.47 25.76
C ASP A 390 15.03 23.39 26.97
N ILE A 391 14.00 23.19 27.81
CA ILE A 391 13.77 23.91 29.04
C ILE A 391 14.96 23.64 29.99
N ALA A 392 15.34 22.38 30.21
CA ALA A 392 16.45 21.99 31.09
C ALA A 392 17.76 22.68 30.69
N ARG A 393 18.07 22.72 29.41
CA ARG A 393 19.25 23.43 28.89
C ARG A 393 19.24 24.93 29.21
N LEU A 394 18.11 25.61 28.96
CA LEU A 394 17.96 27.05 29.22
C LEU A 394 17.94 27.35 30.73
N ARG A 395 17.47 26.44 31.57
CA ARG A 395 17.49 26.55 33.04
C ARG A 395 18.88 26.49 33.62
N LEU A 396 19.87 25.90 32.94
CA LEU A 396 21.29 26.00 33.32
C LEU A 396 21.82 27.40 33.14
N GLU A 397 21.28 28.18 32.19
CA GLU A 397 21.71 29.55 31.93
C GLU A 397 21.06 30.57 32.87
N SER A 398 19.77 30.38 33.21
CA SER A 398 19.04 31.30 34.10
C SER A 398 17.91 30.57 34.84
N LYS A 399 17.76 30.91 36.13
CA LYS A 399 16.66 30.44 36.97
C LYS A 399 15.45 31.40 36.96
N ASP A 400 15.58 32.58 36.35
CA ASP A 400 14.47 33.54 36.21
C ASP A 400 13.47 33.09 35.17
N LEU A 401 12.19 32.97 35.59
CA LEU A 401 11.13 32.49 34.74
C LEU A 401 10.75 33.47 33.62
N LYS A 402 10.97 34.78 33.80
CA LYS A 402 10.72 35.78 32.74
C LYS A 402 11.74 35.66 31.64
N ILE A 403 13.02 35.56 32.01
CA ILE A 403 14.12 35.32 31.05
C ILE A 403 13.92 34.00 30.34
N LEU A 404 13.48 32.95 31.04
CA LEU A 404 13.18 31.66 30.49
C LEU A 404 12.02 31.73 29.44
N SER A 405 10.93 32.44 29.79
CA SER A 405 9.78 32.68 28.91
C SER A 405 10.19 33.36 27.59
N GLU A 406 10.99 34.44 27.68
CA GLU A 406 11.50 35.16 26.51
C GLU A 406 12.38 34.25 25.62
N LYS A 407 13.31 33.51 26.20
CA LYS A 407 14.20 32.59 25.48
C LYS A 407 13.42 31.42 24.83
N LEU A 408 12.47 30.83 25.56
CA LEU A 408 11.64 29.75 25.05
C LEU A 408 10.71 30.19 23.93
N THR A 409 10.11 31.37 24.05
CA THR A 409 9.27 31.97 23.01
C THR A 409 10.09 32.23 21.74
N SER A 410 11.33 32.76 21.89
CA SER A 410 12.23 32.92 20.75
C SER A 410 12.65 31.59 20.13
N LEU A 411 12.96 30.58 20.94
CA LEU A 411 13.30 29.24 20.46
C LEU A 411 12.10 28.59 19.75
N ALA A 412 10.90 28.64 20.35
CA ALA A 412 9.67 28.08 19.76
C ALA A 412 9.37 28.70 18.41
N SER A 413 9.48 30.04 18.29
CA SER A 413 9.23 30.76 17.03
C SER A 413 10.17 30.36 15.88
N SER A 414 11.31 29.78 16.18
CA SER A 414 12.29 29.30 15.19
C SER A 414 12.23 27.78 14.97
N LYS A 415 11.76 27.02 15.96
CA LYS A 415 11.76 25.55 15.95
C LYS A 415 10.43 24.98 15.46
N THR A 416 9.29 25.50 15.96
CA THR A 416 7.98 24.98 15.65
C THR A 416 7.57 25.36 14.23
N ARG A 417 7.27 24.36 13.41
CA ARG A 417 6.93 24.50 12.00
C ARG A 417 5.43 24.37 11.75
N ILE A 418 4.79 23.44 12.44
CA ILE A 418 3.35 23.22 12.34
C ILE A 418 2.67 24.10 13.38
N THR A 419 2.22 25.28 12.95
CA THR A 419 1.60 26.29 13.83
C THR A 419 0.14 26.55 13.45
N PRO A 420 -0.73 26.85 14.42
CA PRO A 420 -2.08 27.31 14.11
C PRO A 420 -2.03 28.59 13.26
N LYS A 421 -2.79 28.64 12.16
CA LYS A 421 -2.87 29.81 11.27
C LYS A 421 -3.67 30.97 11.86
N HIS A 422 -4.40 30.76 12.97
CA HIS A 422 -5.17 31.79 13.67
C HIS A 422 -4.63 32.04 15.07
N LEU A 423 -4.93 33.25 15.58
CA LEU A 423 -4.61 33.63 16.94
C LEU A 423 -5.26 32.67 17.94
N THR A 424 -4.43 31.98 18.69
CA THR A 424 -4.82 31.16 19.83
C THR A 424 -4.37 31.84 21.12
N THR A 425 -4.98 31.49 22.25
CA THR A 425 -4.56 31.97 23.57
C THR A 425 -3.12 31.56 23.90
N CYS A 426 -2.63 30.49 23.26
CA CYS A 426 -1.26 30.00 23.39
C CYS A 426 -0.67 29.68 22.01
N MET A 427 0.15 30.56 21.48
CA MET A 427 0.80 30.38 20.18
C MET A 427 1.98 29.40 20.25
N TRP A 428 2.80 29.51 21.30
CA TRP A 428 4.03 28.71 21.46
C TRP A 428 3.92 27.80 22.67
N LYS A 429 4.12 26.51 22.44
CA LYS A 429 3.92 25.45 23.43
C LYS A 429 5.25 24.81 23.81
N ALA A 430 5.39 24.49 25.09
CA ALA A 430 6.42 23.63 25.63
C ALA A 430 5.76 22.34 26.14
N ARG A 431 6.34 21.21 25.84
CA ARG A 431 5.79 19.86 26.15
C ARG A 431 6.84 19.00 26.85
N VAL A 432 6.42 17.99 27.59
CA VAL A 432 7.37 17.04 28.17
C VAL A 432 8.08 16.28 27.04
N MET A 433 7.34 15.61 26.18
CA MET A 433 7.87 14.94 24.99
C MET A 433 7.04 15.39 23.78
N PRO A 434 7.46 16.40 23.00
CA PRO A 434 6.67 16.92 21.89
C PRO A 434 6.42 15.88 20.80
N GLN A 435 5.32 16.06 20.09
CA GLN A 435 5.08 15.35 18.83
C GLN A 435 6.16 15.66 17.81
N ARG A 436 6.31 14.79 16.84
CA ARG A 436 7.38 14.84 15.85
C ARG A 436 6.96 15.66 14.62
N TYR A 437 7.93 16.36 14.08
CA TYR A 437 7.78 17.08 12.83
C TYR A 437 7.89 16.11 11.65
N ASN A 438 6.90 16.15 10.77
CA ASN A 438 6.94 15.53 9.46
C ASN A 438 6.65 16.56 8.38
N PHE A 439 7.44 16.58 7.32
CA PHE A 439 7.32 17.58 6.26
C PHE A 439 5.94 17.54 5.57
N ASP A 440 5.37 16.37 5.38
CA ASP A 440 4.02 16.21 4.81
C ASP A 440 2.94 16.94 5.61
N SER A 441 3.05 16.96 6.95
CA SER A 441 2.11 17.69 7.80
C SER A 441 2.19 19.21 7.60
N GLU A 442 3.39 19.76 7.36
CA GLU A 442 3.56 21.18 6.97
C GLU A 442 2.96 21.43 5.57
N VAL A 443 3.19 20.53 4.61
CA VAL A 443 2.59 20.61 3.27
C VAL A 443 1.07 20.69 3.35
N LEU A 444 0.46 19.78 4.10
CA LEU A 444 -0.99 19.71 4.27
C LEU A 444 -1.55 20.97 4.94
N GLN A 445 -0.84 21.56 5.91
CA GLN A 445 -1.23 22.79 6.59
C GLN A 445 -1.09 24.02 5.68
N GLU A 446 -0.04 24.13 4.87
CA GLU A 446 0.21 25.28 4.01
C GLU A 446 -0.71 25.30 2.77
N LEU A 447 -1.12 24.16 2.27
CA LEU A 447 -1.92 24.03 1.05
C LEU A 447 -3.43 24.06 1.26
N VAL A 448 -3.88 24.79 2.29
CA VAL A 448 -5.29 25.12 2.55
C VAL A 448 -5.51 26.63 2.61
N ASP A 449 -6.66 27.09 2.16
CA ASP A 449 -7.10 28.47 2.26
C ASP A 449 -8.61 28.54 2.56
N TYR A 450 -8.94 28.93 3.76
CA TYR A 450 -10.31 29.14 4.23
C TYR A 450 -10.62 30.61 4.52
N ASP A 451 -9.63 31.51 4.43
CA ASP A 451 -9.78 32.95 4.67
C ASP A 451 -10.19 33.71 3.40
N SER A 452 -9.89 33.18 2.23
CA SER A 452 -10.20 33.85 0.98
C SER A 452 -11.72 33.92 0.74
N LYS A 453 -12.21 35.14 0.44
CA LYS A 453 -13.60 35.33 0.07
C LYS A 453 -13.95 34.89 -1.36
N LYS A 454 -12.93 34.68 -2.21
CA LYS A 454 -13.10 34.38 -3.64
C LYS A 454 -12.94 32.90 -3.98
N SER A 455 -11.99 32.23 -3.33
CA SER A 455 -11.72 30.84 -3.57
C SER A 455 -11.29 30.18 -2.26
N LYS A 456 -12.06 29.22 -1.78
CA LYS A 456 -11.76 28.48 -0.56
C LYS A 456 -11.20 27.10 -0.92
N ARG A 457 -10.16 26.70 -0.21
CA ARG A 457 -9.67 25.31 -0.20
C ARG A 457 -9.56 24.85 1.25
N PRO A 458 -10.67 24.39 1.83
CA PRO A 458 -10.72 24.08 3.27
C PRO A 458 -9.96 22.82 3.66
N PHE A 459 -9.73 21.92 2.70
CA PHE A 459 -9.07 20.64 2.94
C PHE A 459 -7.92 20.39 1.96
N PRO A 460 -6.79 19.85 2.43
CA PRO A 460 -5.69 19.40 1.58
C PRO A 460 -6.00 18.03 0.99
N MET A 461 -5.11 17.54 0.14
CA MET A 461 -5.14 16.19 -0.45
C MET A 461 -3.80 15.48 -0.25
N ALA A 462 -3.79 14.16 -0.19
CA ALA A 462 -2.54 13.39 -0.12
C ALA A 462 -1.66 13.61 -1.37
N LEU A 463 -2.25 13.89 -2.54
CA LEU A 463 -1.53 14.30 -3.75
C LEU A 463 -0.68 15.56 -3.55
N ASP A 464 -1.10 16.49 -2.67
CA ASP A 464 -0.33 17.71 -2.37
C ASP A 464 1.05 17.37 -1.81
N VAL A 465 1.12 16.33 -0.98
CA VAL A 465 2.37 15.84 -0.41
C VAL A 465 3.30 15.34 -1.51
N MET A 466 2.80 14.48 -2.40
CA MET A 466 3.61 13.95 -3.52
C MET A 466 4.07 15.06 -4.49
N ALA A 467 3.21 16.04 -4.75
CA ALA A 467 3.57 17.21 -5.57
C ALA A 467 4.65 18.07 -4.89
N ALA A 468 4.53 18.32 -3.58
CA ALA A 468 5.53 19.05 -2.81
C ALA A 468 6.91 18.37 -2.79
N TYR A 469 6.93 17.04 -2.78
CA TYR A 469 8.15 16.24 -2.95
C TYR A 469 8.68 16.22 -4.40
N GLY A 470 7.97 16.84 -5.36
CA GLY A 470 8.42 17.04 -6.75
C GLY A 470 7.93 15.99 -7.74
N SER A 471 6.85 15.27 -7.44
CA SER A 471 6.24 14.33 -8.40
C SER A 471 5.48 15.08 -9.50
N GLU A 472 6.00 15.02 -10.74
CA GLU A 472 5.32 15.57 -11.91
C GLU A 472 3.95 14.90 -12.16
N THR A 473 3.82 13.61 -11.84
CA THR A 473 2.56 12.89 -11.97
C THR A 473 1.49 13.48 -11.05
N ALA A 474 1.84 13.75 -9.77
CA ALA A 474 0.92 14.39 -8.83
C ALA A 474 0.52 15.80 -9.30
N GLU A 475 1.46 16.61 -9.76
CA GLU A 475 1.17 17.94 -10.31
C GLU A 475 0.24 17.87 -11.53
N ASN A 476 0.50 16.95 -12.45
CA ASN A 476 -0.34 16.76 -13.63
C ASN A 476 -1.79 16.37 -13.28
N ILE A 477 -1.99 15.57 -12.23
CA ILE A 477 -3.33 15.23 -11.72
C ILE A 477 -3.98 16.47 -11.10
N LEU A 478 -3.28 17.14 -10.18
CA LEU A 478 -3.77 18.30 -9.43
C LEU A 478 -4.16 19.47 -10.33
N PHE A 479 -3.29 19.84 -11.31
CA PHE A 479 -3.54 20.95 -12.23
C PHE A 479 -4.36 20.54 -13.46
N GLY A 480 -4.07 19.38 -14.04
CA GLY A 480 -4.67 18.91 -15.29
C GLY A 480 -6.10 18.37 -15.11
N GLU A 481 -6.32 17.50 -14.13
CA GLU A 481 -7.58 16.77 -13.94
C GLU A 481 -8.45 17.38 -12.84
N LEU A 482 -7.88 17.62 -11.66
CA LEU A 482 -8.59 18.13 -10.51
C LEU A 482 -8.72 19.65 -10.50
N ARG A 483 -7.94 20.36 -11.31
CA ARG A 483 -8.02 21.81 -11.47
C ARG A 483 -7.91 22.60 -10.15
N GLN A 484 -7.02 22.19 -9.25
CA GLN A 484 -6.85 22.79 -7.92
C GLN A 484 -6.45 24.28 -8.00
N ASP A 485 -5.69 24.67 -9.03
CA ASP A 485 -5.34 26.05 -9.35
C ASP A 485 -6.56 26.95 -9.68
N LYS A 486 -7.68 26.35 -10.10
CA LYS A 486 -8.93 27.08 -10.38
C LYS A 486 -9.81 27.20 -9.13
N GLN A 487 -9.63 26.32 -8.16
CA GLN A 487 -10.35 26.39 -6.88
C GLN A 487 -9.72 27.43 -5.96
N TRP A 488 -8.40 27.56 -5.98
CA TRP A 488 -7.64 28.53 -5.19
C TRP A 488 -6.51 29.16 -6.01
N GLU A 489 -6.60 30.47 -6.26
CA GLU A 489 -5.59 31.21 -7.03
C GLU A 489 -4.19 31.19 -6.37
N GLY A 490 -4.13 31.07 -5.02
CA GLY A 490 -2.91 30.93 -4.23
C GLY A 490 -2.24 29.56 -4.32
N TYR A 491 -2.88 28.54 -4.92
CA TYR A 491 -2.40 27.16 -4.85
C TYR A 491 -1.02 26.96 -5.48
N ALA A 492 -0.86 27.34 -6.76
CA ALA A 492 0.41 27.17 -7.48
C ALA A 492 1.59 27.92 -6.82
N PRO A 493 1.47 29.21 -6.47
CA PRO A 493 2.58 29.90 -5.78
C PRO A 493 2.89 29.32 -4.40
N THR A 494 1.87 28.83 -3.67
CA THR A 494 2.11 28.21 -2.36
C THR A 494 2.77 26.85 -2.51
N LEU A 495 2.36 26.02 -3.48
CA LEU A 495 3.02 24.75 -3.77
C LEU A 495 4.50 24.98 -4.14
N GLU A 496 4.80 25.94 -4.99
CA GLU A 496 6.20 26.27 -5.35
C GLU A 496 7.01 26.76 -4.14
N LYS A 497 6.40 27.55 -3.24
CA LYS A 497 7.03 27.93 -1.96
C LYS A 497 7.38 26.70 -1.15
N VAL A 498 6.44 25.78 -0.95
CA VAL A 498 6.64 24.56 -0.14
C VAL A 498 7.68 23.64 -0.82
N LYS A 499 7.63 23.45 -2.14
CA LYS A 499 8.66 22.71 -2.89
C LYS A 499 10.07 23.27 -2.68
N SER A 500 10.22 24.60 -2.60
CA SER A 500 11.52 25.23 -2.38
C SER A 500 12.11 24.94 -0.99
N LEU A 501 11.29 24.58 -0.01
CA LEU A 501 11.71 24.21 1.34
C LEU A 501 12.10 22.72 1.46
N MET A 502 11.62 21.89 0.56
CA MET A 502 11.79 20.43 0.60
C MET A 502 13.26 19.98 0.75
N PRO A 503 14.27 20.57 0.05
CA PRO A 503 15.66 20.16 0.20
C PRO A 503 16.22 20.33 1.61
N GLU A 504 15.72 21.30 2.37
CA GLU A 504 16.11 21.48 3.78
C GLU A 504 15.37 20.51 4.71
N LEU A 505 14.11 20.22 4.42
CA LEU A 505 13.19 19.49 5.28
C LEU A 505 13.28 17.97 5.09
N SER A 506 13.64 17.49 3.90
CA SER A 506 13.86 16.06 3.60
C SER A 506 15.23 15.53 4.07
N LYS A 507 16.09 16.36 4.65
CA LYS A 507 17.40 15.94 5.19
C LYS A 507 17.30 15.10 6.47
N GLY A 508 16.12 14.94 7.04
CA GLY A 508 15.88 14.10 8.20
C GLY A 508 16.25 12.64 7.92
N LYS A 509 17.03 12.03 8.84
CA LYS A 509 17.44 10.63 8.76
C LYS A 509 16.43 9.67 9.39
N ALA A 510 15.23 10.14 9.75
CA ALA A 510 14.20 9.29 10.28
C ALA A 510 13.73 8.28 9.21
N LEU A 511 13.41 7.07 9.65
CA LEU A 511 12.95 5.99 8.77
C LEU A 511 11.70 6.42 7.98
N TYR A 512 10.81 7.19 8.60
CA TYR A 512 9.67 7.82 7.97
C TYR A 512 10.04 8.63 6.70
N ASN A 513 11.01 9.55 6.82
CA ASN A 513 11.44 10.40 5.70
C ASN A 513 12.15 9.60 4.59
N MET A 514 12.88 8.56 4.98
CA MET A 514 13.58 7.68 4.04
C MET A 514 12.56 6.90 3.20
N TRP A 515 11.49 6.38 3.82
CA TRP A 515 10.44 5.67 3.09
C TRP A 515 9.69 6.59 2.12
N MET A 516 9.36 7.82 2.53
CA MET A 516 8.81 8.82 1.61
C MET A 516 9.70 9.04 0.38
N SER A 517 11.04 9.01 0.55
CA SER A 517 11.96 9.11 -0.59
C SER A 517 11.91 7.88 -1.52
N ALA A 518 11.65 6.69 -1.00
CA ALA A 518 11.48 5.48 -1.82
C ALA A 518 10.18 5.52 -2.63
N LEU A 519 9.09 6.01 -2.03
CA LEU A 519 7.82 6.19 -2.75
C LEU A 519 7.95 7.17 -3.93
N LEU A 520 8.83 8.17 -3.81
CA LEU A 520 9.13 9.07 -4.93
C LEU A 520 9.86 8.36 -6.08
N GLU A 521 10.75 7.39 -5.80
CA GLU A 521 11.38 6.60 -6.87
C GLU A 521 10.34 5.75 -7.61
N LEU A 522 9.34 5.20 -6.89
CA LEU A 522 8.26 4.42 -7.49
C LEU A 522 7.40 5.22 -8.50
N VAL A 523 7.15 6.51 -8.22
CA VAL A 523 6.30 7.36 -9.08
C VAL A 523 7.07 8.06 -10.19
N LYS A 524 8.39 7.91 -10.27
CA LYS A 524 9.20 8.42 -11.39
C LYS A 524 9.01 7.56 -12.63
N GLN A 525 9.07 8.21 -13.81
CA GLN A 525 9.09 7.47 -15.05
C GLN A 525 10.45 6.79 -15.23
N PRO A 526 10.50 5.44 -15.36
CA PRO A 526 11.77 4.73 -15.53
C PRO A 526 12.41 5.06 -16.87
N ARG A 527 13.74 5.14 -16.91
CA ARG A 527 14.52 5.45 -18.13
C ARG A 527 14.41 4.36 -19.20
N LYS A 528 14.25 3.12 -18.80
CA LYS A 528 14.04 1.96 -19.67
C LYS A 528 12.87 1.17 -19.08
N ALA A 529 11.83 0.96 -19.86
CA ALA A 529 10.60 0.38 -19.38
C ALA A 529 9.88 -0.42 -20.48
N PRO A 530 9.16 -1.48 -20.12
CA PRO A 530 8.25 -2.16 -21.03
C PRO A 530 7.07 -1.26 -21.42
N LEU A 531 6.36 -1.63 -22.49
CA LEU A 531 5.30 -0.79 -23.07
C LEU A 531 4.26 -0.33 -22.06
N PHE A 532 3.80 -1.23 -21.18
CA PHE A 532 2.76 -0.92 -20.19
C PHE A 532 3.17 0.19 -19.21
N MET A 533 4.46 0.37 -18.91
CA MET A 533 4.95 1.42 -18.00
C MET A 533 5.18 2.78 -18.69
N THR A 534 5.06 2.88 -20.02
CA THR A 534 5.40 4.11 -20.74
C THR A 534 4.26 5.12 -20.84
N ASN A 535 3.07 4.82 -20.33
CA ASN A 535 1.87 5.65 -20.46
C ASN A 535 1.42 6.29 -19.13
N ARG A 536 0.57 7.33 -19.24
CA ARG A 536 0.05 8.06 -18.08
C ARG A 536 -0.82 7.19 -17.15
N SER A 537 -1.46 6.17 -17.67
CA SER A 537 -2.29 5.25 -16.85
C SER A 537 -1.41 4.48 -15.86
N TRP A 538 -0.21 4.05 -16.30
CA TRP A 538 0.74 3.40 -15.40
C TRP A 538 1.29 4.36 -14.34
N GLN A 539 1.59 5.60 -14.71
CA GLN A 539 2.03 6.62 -13.74
C GLN A 539 0.99 6.83 -12.62
N LYS A 540 -0.31 6.79 -12.98
CA LYS A 540 -1.39 6.84 -11.99
C LYS A 540 -1.49 5.56 -11.13
N LYS A 541 -1.26 4.37 -11.72
CA LYS A 541 -1.15 3.11 -10.95
C LYS A 541 -0.03 3.22 -9.91
N SER A 542 1.14 3.67 -10.32
CA SER A 542 2.27 3.86 -9.40
C SER A 542 1.98 4.93 -8.33
N MET A 543 1.28 6.01 -8.70
CA MET A 543 0.83 7.04 -7.75
C MET A 543 -0.18 6.47 -6.74
N ASN A 544 -1.13 5.65 -7.18
CA ASN A 544 -2.09 4.98 -6.31
C ASN A 544 -1.37 4.05 -5.30
N ALA A 545 -0.41 3.26 -5.76
CA ALA A 545 0.41 2.39 -4.91
C ALA A 545 1.23 3.19 -3.88
N ALA A 546 1.87 4.29 -4.33
CA ALA A 546 2.65 5.16 -3.44
C ALA A 546 1.77 5.85 -2.38
N LEU A 547 0.58 6.32 -2.75
CA LEU A 547 -0.37 6.93 -1.81
C LEU A 547 -0.98 5.91 -0.84
N ALA A 548 -1.22 4.68 -1.30
CA ALA A 548 -1.66 3.58 -0.43
C ALA A 548 -0.59 3.25 0.62
N SER A 549 0.68 3.16 0.21
CA SER A 549 1.80 2.98 1.14
C SER A 549 2.02 4.21 2.06
N TYR A 550 1.78 5.43 1.56
CA TYR A 550 1.78 6.63 2.40
C TYR A 550 0.67 6.59 3.46
N ALA A 551 -0.52 6.09 3.12
CA ALA A 551 -1.58 5.88 4.09
C ALA A 551 -1.16 4.89 5.18
N GLY A 552 -0.51 3.76 4.81
CA GLY A 552 0.10 2.82 5.74
C GLY A 552 1.15 3.49 6.64
N LEU A 553 2.05 4.29 6.08
CA LEU A 553 3.06 5.01 6.84
C LEU A 553 2.46 6.00 7.86
N LYS A 554 1.38 6.71 7.50
CA LYS A 554 0.63 7.59 8.43
C LYS A 554 -0.07 6.79 9.52
N HIS A 555 -0.67 5.69 9.15
CA HIS A 555 -1.28 4.74 10.06
C HIS A 555 -0.26 4.20 11.09
N ASP A 556 0.92 3.78 10.66
CA ASP A 556 1.96 3.22 11.52
C ASP A 556 2.58 4.27 12.44
N ALA A 557 2.82 5.46 11.91
CA ALA A 557 3.33 6.58 12.69
C ALA A 557 2.32 7.10 13.73
N MET A 558 1.07 6.61 13.68
CA MET A 558 -0.01 7.00 14.60
C MET A 558 0.11 6.33 15.98
N LEU A 559 0.95 5.33 16.13
CA LEU A 559 1.30 4.46 17.27
C LEU A 559 0.73 3.00 17.21
N TYR A 560 1.34 2.05 16.73
CA TYR A 560 1.79 0.63 16.78
C TYR A 560 0.89 -0.55 17.29
N SER A 561 0.79 -1.61 16.72
CA SER A 561 0.50 -2.94 16.23
C SER A 561 0.00 -4.10 17.13
N LYS A 562 -0.35 -5.25 16.58
CA LYS A 562 -0.19 -6.72 16.68
C LYS A 562 -1.48 -7.56 16.68
N GLN A 563 -1.60 -8.82 16.40
CA GLN A 563 -1.02 -10.15 16.13
C GLN A 563 -2.09 -11.22 15.79
N PRO A 564 -1.81 -12.56 15.68
CA PRO A 564 -1.12 -13.41 14.72
C PRO A 564 -1.85 -14.69 14.22
N MET A 565 -1.22 -15.53 13.39
CA MET A 565 -0.94 -17.00 13.24
C MET A 565 -1.40 -17.73 11.98
N GLY A 566 -0.78 -18.67 11.48
CA GLY A 566 -0.02 -19.42 10.61
C GLY A 566 -0.49 -20.74 9.98
N ALA A 567 0.07 -21.26 8.91
CA ALA A 567 0.71 -22.50 8.44
C ALA A 567 0.17 -23.26 7.22
N GLU A 568 0.83 -24.14 6.74
CA GLU A 568 1.55 -24.77 5.66
C GLU A 568 0.90 -26.02 5.01
N CYS A 569 1.25 -26.44 3.76
CA CYS A 569 1.41 -27.83 3.27
C CYS A 569 2.07 -27.95 1.87
N GLY A 570 2.72 -29.06 1.58
CA GLY A 570 3.48 -29.29 0.38
C GLY A 570 3.45 -30.70 -0.23
N GLY A 571 3.83 -30.80 -1.53
CA GLY A 571 4.41 -31.95 -2.20
C GLY A 571 3.59 -32.70 -3.26
N GLY A 572 4.01 -32.64 -4.52
CA GLY A 572 3.43 -33.37 -5.68
C GLY A 572 4.42 -33.59 -6.82
N VAL A 573 3.96 -34.11 -7.94
CA VAL A 573 4.65 -34.52 -9.18
C VAL A 573 5.35 -33.36 -9.88
N PRO A 574 6.42 -33.51 -10.67
CA PRO A 574 7.09 -32.41 -11.40
C PRO A 574 6.10 -31.61 -12.24
N GLU A 575 5.91 -30.35 -11.84
CA GLU A 575 4.95 -29.44 -12.44
C GLU A 575 5.47 -28.80 -13.74
N PRO A 576 4.59 -28.43 -14.69
CA PRO A 576 5.02 -27.70 -15.88
C PRO A 576 5.47 -26.29 -15.48
N VAL A 577 6.50 -25.78 -16.15
CA VAL A 577 6.98 -24.40 -15.90
C VAL A 577 5.91 -23.39 -16.36
N VAL A 578 5.35 -22.65 -15.42
CA VAL A 578 4.44 -21.52 -15.67
C VAL A 578 5.28 -20.25 -15.74
N VAL A 579 5.21 -19.52 -16.85
CA VAL A 579 5.94 -18.25 -16.98
C VAL A 579 5.32 -17.18 -16.09
N GLY A 580 6.12 -16.20 -15.66
CA GLY A 580 5.64 -15.06 -14.87
C GLY A 580 6.52 -13.83 -15.14
N TYR A 581 6.18 -12.70 -14.52
CA TYR A 581 6.86 -11.44 -14.72
C TYR A 581 6.88 -10.59 -13.42
N VAL A 582 7.96 -9.87 -13.17
CA VAL A 582 8.09 -8.95 -12.05
C VAL A 582 7.99 -7.50 -12.54
N GLU A 583 7.22 -6.65 -11.86
CA GLU A 583 7.19 -5.21 -12.14
C GLU A 583 8.60 -4.61 -11.99
N PRO A 584 9.23 -4.07 -13.05
CA PRO A 584 10.64 -3.68 -12.98
C PRO A 584 10.83 -2.29 -12.35
N ALA A 585 10.41 -2.13 -11.10
CA ALA A 585 10.54 -0.92 -10.29
C ALA A 585 11.93 -0.83 -9.61
N ILE A 586 13.02 -1.03 -10.37
CA ILE A 586 14.38 -1.25 -9.86
C ILE A 586 14.84 -0.12 -8.93
N ASP A 587 14.63 1.15 -9.31
CA ASP A 587 15.10 2.29 -8.51
C ASP A 587 14.40 2.34 -7.14
N PHE A 588 13.10 2.00 -7.10
CA PHE A 588 12.36 1.81 -5.85
C PHE A 588 12.92 0.67 -5.01
N TYR A 589 13.14 -0.52 -5.60
CA TYR A 589 13.65 -1.68 -4.87
C TYR A 589 15.06 -1.43 -4.29
N LEU A 590 15.93 -0.75 -5.05
CA LEU A 590 17.26 -0.38 -4.56
C LEU A 590 17.17 0.58 -3.37
N LYS A 591 16.24 1.54 -3.41
CA LYS A 591 16.05 2.49 -2.31
C LYS A 591 15.45 1.82 -1.07
N ALA A 592 14.48 0.92 -1.25
CA ALA A 592 13.92 0.14 -0.16
C ALA A 592 14.98 -0.75 0.52
N LYS A 593 15.88 -1.36 -0.26
CA LYS A 593 17.00 -2.13 0.27
C LYS A 593 17.98 -1.27 1.10
N GLU A 594 18.28 -0.05 0.66
CA GLU A 594 19.07 0.92 1.41
C GLU A 594 18.42 1.23 2.76
N ILE A 595 17.10 1.42 2.78
CA ILE A 595 16.32 1.73 3.99
C ILE A 595 16.37 0.60 5.01
N LEU A 596 16.22 -0.66 4.58
CA LEU A 596 16.37 -1.81 5.46
C LEU A 596 17.76 -1.84 6.13
N ALA A 597 18.82 -1.60 5.36
CA ALA A 597 20.18 -1.59 5.88
C ALA A 597 20.41 -0.45 6.91
N GLU A 598 19.86 0.74 6.65
CA GLU A 598 19.93 1.87 7.58
C GLU A 598 19.12 1.60 8.86
N ALA A 599 17.91 1.02 8.75
CA ALA A 599 17.08 0.63 9.89
C ALA A 599 17.83 -0.33 10.83
N VAL A 600 18.43 -1.40 10.26
CA VAL A 600 19.29 -2.33 11.01
C VAL A 600 20.43 -1.59 11.72
N GLY A 601 21.16 -0.72 10.98
CA GLY A 601 22.26 0.04 11.52
C GLY A 601 21.86 1.00 12.68
N MET A 602 20.68 1.59 12.59
CA MET A 602 20.13 2.47 13.63
C MET A 602 19.74 1.67 14.88
N LEU A 603 19.01 0.58 14.72
CA LEU A 603 18.54 -0.28 15.80
C LEU A 603 19.69 -1.00 16.52
N ALA A 604 20.69 -1.45 15.78
CA ALA A 604 21.88 -2.06 16.36
C ALA A 604 22.66 -1.05 17.22
N LYS A 605 22.83 0.20 16.78
CA LYS A 605 23.45 1.27 17.56
C LYS A 605 22.68 1.63 18.83
N ALA A 606 21.35 1.49 18.79
CA ALA A 606 20.47 1.76 19.92
C ALA A 606 20.31 0.55 20.86
N ASP A 607 21.00 -0.56 20.61
CA ASP A 607 20.86 -1.83 21.34
C ASP A 607 19.41 -2.36 21.33
N MET A 608 18.78 -2.28 20.17
CA MET A 608 17.37 -2.62 19.96
C MET A 608 17.14 -3.72 18.89
N MET A 609 18.21 -4.20 18.25
CA MET A 609 18.11 -5.27 17.26
C MET A 609 18.07 -6.63 17.98
N THR A 610 16.96 -7.35 17.84
CA THR A 610 16.83 -8.74 18.29
C THR A 610 17.34 -9.72 17.21
N GLU A 611 17.64 -10.96 17.60
CA GLU A 611 18.03 -12.01 16.64
C GLU A 611 16.87 -12.30 15.65
N GLU A 612 15.64 -12.30 16.14
CA GLU A 612 14.43 -12.50 15.33
C GLU A 612 14.26 -11.39 14.29
N MET A 613 14.34 -10.12 14.71
CA MET A 613 14.25 -8.99 13.79
C MET A 613 15.37 -8.97 12.76
N ASN A 614 16.58 -9.43 13.12
CA ASN A 614 17.67 -9.57 12.16
C ASN A 614 17.34 -10.63 11.10
N ASN A 615 16.84 -11.79 11.51
CA ASN A 615 16.46 -12.87 10.59
C ASN A 615 15.32 -12.44 9.65
N LEU A 616 14.28 -11.75 10.17
CA LEU A 616 13.19 -11.21 9.36
C LEU A 616 13.70 -10.17 8.35
N THR A 617 14.65 -9.31 8.77
CA THR A 617 15.23 -8.30 7.87
C THR A 617 16.09 -8.96 6.78
N GLU A 618 16.80 -10.05 7.07
CA GLU A 618 17.54 -10.83 6.06
C GLU A 618 16.57 -11.43 5.03
N GLN A 619 15.46 -12.03 5.44
CA GLN A 619 14.44 -12.55 4.53
C GLN A 619 13.82 -11.44 3.66
N MET A 620 13.52 -10.27 4.24
CA MET A 620 13.08 -9.09 3.48
C MET A 620 14.12 -8.66 2.43
N ASN A 621 15.41 -8.69 2.78
CA ASN A 621 16.51 -8.37 1.85
C ASN A 621 16.64 -9.41 0.72
N GLU A 622 16.41 -10.68 0.99
CA GLU A 622 16.42 -11.76 -0.02
C GLU A 622 15.29 -11.54 -1.03
N GLN A 623 14.08 -11.25 -0.55
CA GLN A 623 12.94 -10.98 -1.43
C GLN A 623 13.18 -9.77 -2.32
N ILE A 624 13.64 -8.65 -1.78
CA ILE A 624 13.89 -7.46 -2.59
C ILE A 624 15.06 -7.66 -3.57
N GLN A 625 16.08 -8.45 -3.20
CA GLN A 625 17.17 -8.81 -4.10
C GLN A 625 16.68 -9.67 -5.26
N PHE A 626 15.80 -10.65 -4.99
CA PHE A 626 15.14 -11.45 -6.02
C PHE A 626 14.40 -10.57 -7.01
N LEU A 627 13.54 -9.63 -6.54
CA LEU A 627 12.80 -8.69 -7.41
C LEU A 627 13.73 -7.83 -8.27
N ILE A 628 14.86 -7.35 -7.71
CA ILE A 628 15.88 -6.59 -8.45
C ILE A 628 16.51 -7.43 -9.55
N ASP A 629 16.90 -8.67 -9.27
CA ASP A 629 17.65 -9.52 -10.18
C ASP A 629 16.77 -10.03 -11.34
N ILE A 630 15.54 -10.41 -11.05
CA ILE A 630 14.55 -10.76 -12.08
C ILE A 630 14.26 -9.54 -12.98
N SER A 631 13.92 -8.38 -12.40
CA SER A 631 13.66 -7.15 -13.16
C SER A 631 14.80 -6.76 -14.11
N LYS A 632 16.05 -6.92 -13.67
CA LYS A 632 17.22 -6.65 -14.52
C LYS A 632 17.31 -7.60 -15.72
N LYS A 633 17.03 -8.90 -15.54
CA LYS A 633 17.01 -9.90 -16.60
C LYS A 633 15.92 -9.61 -17.61
N GLU A 634 14.71 -9.33 -17.13
CA GLU A 634 13.55 -9.01 -17.98
C GLU A 634 13.80 -7.76 -18.83
N LEU A 635 14.31 -6.66 -18.22
CA LEU A 635 14.68 -5.46 -18.98
C LEU A 635 15.85 -5.67 -19.96
N ALA A 636 16.69 -6.66 -19.72
CA ALA A 636 17.75 -7.04 -20.62
C ALA A 636 17.31 -8.03 -21.73
N GLY A 637 16.06 -8.54 -21.66
CA GLY A 637 15.53 -9.56 -22.58
C GLY A 637 16.19 -10.91 -22.38
N VAL A 638 16.61 -11.21 -21.15
CA VAL A 638 17.22 -12.51 -20.78
C VAL A 638 16.13 -13.44 -20.27
N THR A 639 15.98 -14.59 -20.91
CA THR A 639 15.04 -15.64 -20.48
C THR A 639 15.38 -16.11 -19.07
N LEU A 640 14.37 -16.19 -18.21
CA LEU A 640 14.53 -16.70 -16.86
C LEU A 640 14.73 -18.21 -16.85
N LYS A 641 15.36 -18.70 -15.80
CA LYS A 641 15.51 -20.14 -15.58
C LYS A 641 14.21 -20.74 -15.04
N PRO A 642 13.99 -22.07 -15.19
CA PRO A 642 12.83 -22.73 -14.60
C PRO A 642 12.65 -22.46 -13.11
N GLU A 643 13.73 -22.46 -12.33
CA GLU A 643 13.69 -22.22 -10.88
C GLU A 643 13.28 -20.76 -10.55
N GLU A 644 13.61 -19.80 -11.43
CA GLU A 644 13.20 -18.39 -11.26
C GLU A 644 11.72 -18.19 -11.60
N TYR A 645 11.21 -18.92 -12.60
CA TYR A 645 9.78 -18.96 -12.89
C TYR A 645 9.00 -19.61 -11.76
N SER A 646 9.48 -20.72 -11.20
CA SER A 646 8.89 -21.36 -10.02
C SER A 646 8.84 -20.41 -8.82
N SER A 647 9.90 -19.63 -8.58
CA SER A 647 9.88 -18.62 -7.51
C SER A 647 8.86 -17.50 -7.74
N ILE A 648 8.52 -17.18 -8.99
CA ILE A 648 7.45 -16.24 -9.33
C ILE A 648 6.07 -16.90 -9.17
N GLU A 649 5.94 -18.15 -9.54
CA GLU A 649 4.72 -18.96 -9.44
C GLU A 649 4.27 -19.07 -7.97
N TYR A 650 5.18 -19.46 -7.06
CA TYR A 650 4.92 -19.64 -5.63
C TYR A 650 5.10 -18.36 -4.80
N ILE A 651 5.13 -17.19 -5.41
CA ILE A 651 5.35 -15.92 -4.71
C ILE A 651 4.25 -15.62 -3.67
N GLY A 652 3.01 -16.07 -3.94
CA GLY A 652 1.87 -15.95 -3.02
C GLY A 652 2.17 -16.59 -1.67
N SER A 653 2.47 -17.88 -1.67
CA SER A 653 2.80 -18.66 -0.47
C SER A 653 4.05 -18.11 0.23
N THR A 654 5.04 -17.63 -0.52
CA THR A 654 6.24 -17.00 0.06
C THR A 654 5.89 -15.73 0.84
N TYR A 655 5.02 -14.87 0.30
CA TYR A 655 4.61 -13.63 0.96
C TYR A 655 3.60 -13.87 2.09
N GLU A 656 2.71 -14.85 1.95
CA GLU A 656 1.87 -15.31 3.06
C GLU A 656 2.73 -15.73 4.24
N TYR A 657 3.69 -16.64 4.02
CA TYR A 657 4.61 -17.14 5.04
C TYR A 657 5.40 -16.01 5.74
N LEU A 658 5.98 -15.07 4.95
CA LEU A 658 6.70 -13.93 5.50
C LEU A 658 5.78 -12.99 6.29
N THR A 659 4.57 -12.76 5.79
CA THR A 659 3.56 -11.93 6.47
C THR A 659 3.21 -12.55 7.82
N MET A 660 3.03 -13.86 7.86
CA MET A 660 2.75 -14.58 9.09
C MET A 660 3.89 -14.48 10.11
N GLN A 661 5.13 -14.63 9.69
CA GLN A 661 6.30 -14.42 10.55
C GLN A 661 6.38 -12.98 11.09
N LEU A 662 6.14 -11.99 10.25
CA LEU A 662 6.11 -10.58 10.63
C LEU A 662 4.97 -10.26 11.59
N LEU A 663 3.84 -10.92 11.46
CA LEU A 663 2.72 -10.84 12.40
C LEU A 663 2.96 -11.65 13.69
N ASP A 664 4.06 -12.41 13.79
CA ASP A 664 4.45 -13.23 14.95
C ASP A 664 3.44 -14.37 15.21
N VAL A 665 3.20 -15.17 14.20
CA VAL A 665 2.15 -16.18 14.10
C VAL A 665 2.73 -17.59 14.20
N GLU A 666 2.07 -18.53 14.92
CA GLU A 666 2.43 -19.96 14.82
C GLU A 666 2.13 -20.46 13.41
N LEU A 667 3.09 -21.14 12.80
CA LEU A 667 2.97 -21.69 11.45
C LEU A 667 2.34 -23.11 11.55
N GLY A 668 1.30 -23.43 10.80
CA GLY A 668 0.74 -24.79 10.81
C GLY A 668 -0.74 -24.91 10.41
N GLU A 669 -1.47 -23.82 10.22
CA GLU A 669 -2.89 -23.79 9.81
C GLU A 669 -3.14 -22.67 8.77
N PRO A 670 -4.22 -22.72 7.98
CA PRO A 670 -4.51 -21.70 6.97
C PRO A 670 -4.69 -20.29 7.53
N TRP A 671 -4.37 -19.26 6.74
CA TRP A 671 -4.54 -17.84 7.05
C TRP A 671 -5.85 -17.50 7.77
N ASP A 672 -6.96 -17.97 7.23
CA ASP A 672 -8.29 -17.69 7.76
C ASP A 672 -8.57 -18.24 9.18
N ALA A 673 -7.89 -19.31 9.55
CA ALA A 673 -8.02 -19.92 10.87
C ALA A 673 -7.17 -19.21 11.92
N MET A 674 -6.09 -18.59 11.49
CA MET A 674 -5.01 -18.15 12.36
C MET A 674 -4.91 -16.64 12.48
N VAL A 675 -5.25 -15.87 11.46
CA VAL A 675 -5.26 -14.41 11.53
C VAL A 675 -6.67 -13.91 11.86
N SER A 676 -6.76 -13.07 12.88
CA SER A 676 -8.02 -12.49 13.34
C SER A 676 -7.92 -10.98 13.53
N GLY A 677 -9.06 -10.32 13.66
CA GLY A 677 -9.12 -8.87 13.80
C GLY A 677 -8.71 -8.13 12.52
N PRO A 678 -8.30 -6.87 12.63
CA PRO A 678 -8.04 -6.01 11.45
C PRO A 678 -6.85 -6.47 10.60
N ASP A 679 -5.90 -7.24 11.13
CA ASP A 679 -4.76 -7.79 10.35
C ASP A 679 -5.19 -8.79 9.29
N LYS A 680 -6.41 -9.31 9.37
CA LYS A 680 -6.95 -10.23 8.37
C LYS A 680 -7.10 -9.58 7.01
N LYS A 681 -7.29 -8.25 6.96
CA LYS A 681 -7.51 -7.49 5.72
C LYS A 681 -6.48 -6.38 5.57
N ILE A 682 -6.07 -6.11 4.33
CA ILE A 682 -5.13 -5.01 3.99
C ILE A 682 -5.74 -3.62 4.15
N ALA A 683 -7.05 -3.53 4.34
CA ALA A 683 -7.75 -2.27 4.49
C ALA A 683 -7.44 -1.63 5.85
N LEU A 684 -6.86 -0.43 5.82
CA LEU A 684 -6.49 0.39 6.97
C LEU A 684 -6.91 1.85 6.75
N ILE A 685 -6.95 2.64 7.84
CA ILE A 685 -7.41 4.03 7.80
C ILE A 685 -6.56 4.93 8.69
N SER A 686 -6.30 6.15 8.25
CA SER A 686 -5.56 7.16 9.01
C SER A 686 -6.02 8.57 8.70
N ASP A 687 -6.11 9.42 9.72
CA ASP A 687 -6.35 10.85 9.53
C ASP A 687 -5.05 11.61 9.19
N ILE A 688 -5.10 12.49 8.21
CA ILE A 688 -3.95 13.32 7.80
C ILE A 688 -4.15 14.81 8.05
N TYR A 689 -5.39 15.26 8.19
CA TYR A 689 -5.71 16.65 8.45
C TYR A 689 -7.03 16.80 9.20
N THR A 690 -7.04 17.66 10.24
CA THR A 690 -8.26 17.99 10.98
C THR A 690 -8.57 19.48 10.84
N ALA A 691 -9.74 19.80 10.25
CA ALA A 691 -10.31 21.14 10.22
C ALA A 691 -11.26 21.32 11.39
N ASN A 692 -11.00 22.29 12.26
CA ASN A 692 -11.87 22.64 13.38
C ASN A 692 -12.40 24.08 13.27
N ALA A 693 -13.33 24.47 14.16
CA ALA A 693 -13.98 25.77 14.11
C ALA A 693 -13.05 26.98 14.28
N PHE A 694 -11.84 26.77 14.79
CA PHE A 694 -10.86 27.86 15.02
C PHE A 694 -9.98 28.10 13.81
N ASN A 695 -9.62 27.06 13.06
CA ASN A 695 -8.69 27.13 11.94
C ASN A 695 -9.37 26.95 10.58
N ASN A 696 -10.61 26.46 10.54
CA ASN A 696 -11.39 26.26 9.33
C ASN A 696 -12.91 26.35 9.66
N PRO A 697 -13.71 27.14 8.93
CA PRO A 697 -15.16 27.19 9.12
C PRO A 697 -15.86 25.88 8.76
N ASP A 698 -15.25 25.07 7.88
CA ASP A 698 -15.78 23.77 7.51
C ASP A 698 -15.12 22.71 8.41
N LYS A 699 -15.90 22.13 9.34
CA LYS A 699 -15.42 21.12 10.27
C LYS A 699 -15.34 19.76 9.60
N GLY A 700 -14.25 19.04 9.79
CA GLY A 700 -14.10 17.70 9.29
C GLY A 700 -12.67 17.17 9.41
N ILE A 701 -12.51 15.91 9.04
CA ILE A 701 -11.23 15.23 8.99
C ILE A 701 -11.00 14.74 7.56
N VAL A 702 -9.78 14.86 7.05
CA VAL A 702 -9.35 14.15 5.84
C VAL A 702 -8.77 12.84 6.28
N GLU A 703 -9.46 11.77 5.90
CA GLU A 703 -9.03 10.39 6.10
C GLU A 703 -8.39 9.87 4.81
N ILE A 704 -7.29 9.15 4.95
CA ILE A 704 -6.68 8.36 3.88
C ILE A 704 -6.56 6.91 4.33
N GLY A 705 -6.64 6.00 3.39
CA GLY A 705 -6.55 4.59 3.72
C GLY A 705 -6.30 3.71 2.51
N THR A 706 -6.37 2.41 2.75
CA THR A 706 -6.46 1.39 1.70
C THR A 706 -7.84 0.73 1.73
N GLY A 707 -8.32 0.33 0.56
CA GLY A 707 -9.41 -0.62 0.43
C GLY A 707 -8.88 -2.04 0.32
N LEU A 708 -9.75 -3.00 0.01
CA LEU A 708 -9.36 -4.36 -0.37
C LEU A 708 -8.61 -4.36 -1.69
N GLY A 709 -7.79 -5.39 -1.95
CA GLY A 709 -6.96 -5.50 -3.14
C GLY A 709 -7.77 -5.62 -4.44
N ASP A 710 -7.29 -4.97 -5.49
CA ASP A 710 -7.84 -5.04 -6.85
C ASP A 710 -6.91 -5.90 -7.74
N ASP A 711 -7.47 -6.52 -8.81
CA ASP A 711 -6.70 -7.24 -9.82
C ASP A 711 -6.04 -6.29 -10.82
N ILE A 712 -4.82 -6.60 -11.25
CA ILE A 712 -4.20 -5.99 -12.42
C ILE A 712 -3.88 -7.07 -13.46
N TYR A 713 -4.32 -6.85 -14.70
CA TYR A 713 -3.98 -7.66 -15.86
C TYR A 713 -2.96 -6.91 -16.70
N VAL A 714 -1.80 -7.53 -16.95
CA VAL A 714 -0.68 -6.88 -17.67
C VAL A 714 -0.25 -7.77 -18.82
N VAL A 715 -0.08 -7.21 -20.01
CA VAL A 715 0.51 -7.94 -21.14
C VAL A 715 1.99 -7.69 -21.17
N VAL A 716 2.74 -8.77 -21.04
CA VAL A 716 4.21 -8.80 -21.07
C VAL A 716 4.71 -9.58 -22.29
N GLU A 717 5.94 -9.28 -22.72
CA GLU A 717 6.61 -10.03 -23.79
C GLU A 717 7.72 -10.88 -23.20
N ILE A 718 7.59 -12.20 -23.35
CA ILE A 718 8.56 -13.20 -22.89
C ILE A 718 8.99 -14.00 -24.12
N ASP A 719 10.27 -14.06 -24.42
CA ASP A 719 10.83 -14.74 -25.60
C ASP A 719 10.16 -14.39 -26.93
N GLY A 720 9.68 -13.12 -27.05
CA GLY A 720 8.97 -12.61 -28.22
C GLY A 720 7.51 -13.02 -28.32
N TYR A 721 6.93 -13.68 -27.32
CA TYR A 721 5.51 -13.98 -27.23
C TYR A 721 4.83 -13.07 -26.20
N LEU A 722 3.59 -12.64 -26.51
CA LEU A 722 2.77 -11.89 -25.58
C LEU A 722 2.01 -12.82 -24.64
N TYR A 723 2.14 -12.57 -23.35
CA TYR A 723 1.36 -13.24 -22.31
C TYR A 723 0.54 -12.20 -21.55
N ILE A 724 -0.72 -12.52 -21.25
CA ILE A 724 -1.46 -11.81 -20.23
C ILE A 724 -1.12 -12.42 -18.88
N THR A 725 -0.68 -11.58 -17.96
CA THR A 725 -0.31 -11.96 -16.60
C THR A 725 -1.26 -11.26 -15.63
N ARG A 726 -1.43 -11.81 -14.43
CA ARG A 726 -2.33 -11.27 -13.40
C ARG A 726 -1.57 -11.03 -12.09
N GLY A 727 -1.80 -9.86 -11.49
CA GLY A 727 -1.23 -9.48 -10.20
C GLY A 727 -2.25 -8.73 -9.36
N ALA A 728 -1.92 -8.50 -8.10
CA ALA A 728 -2.72 -7.72 -7.16
C ALA A 728 -2.14 -6.34 -6.93
N VAL A 729 -3.00 -5.33 -6.73
CA VAL A 729 -2.61 -3.95 -6.44
C VAL A 729 -3.36 -3.41 -5.24
N LEU A 730 -2.70 -2.52 -4.50
CA LEU A 730 -3.32 -1.74 -3.43
C LEU A 730 -4.37 -0.77 -4.01
N SER A 731 -5.38 -0.45 -3.21
CA SER A 731 -6.46 0.45 -3.59
C SER A 731 -6.49 1.63 -2.63
N PHE A 732 -5.88 2.75 -3.02
CA PHE A 732 -5.85 3.98 -2.22
C PHE A 732 -7.23 4.60 -2.06
N ARG A 733 -7.51 5.13 -0.88
CA ARG A 733 -8.76 5.80 -0.50
C ARG A 733 -8.49 7.15 0.13
N GLU A 734 -9.31 8.15 -0.20
CA GLU A 734 -9.25 9.48 0.38
C GLU A 734 -10.66 10.08 0.43
N PHE A 735 -11.07 10.56 1.60
CA PHE A 735 -12.37 11.18 1.79
C PHE A 735 -12.37 12.14 2.97
N GLN A 736 -13.46 12.89 3.11
CA GLN A 736 -13.68 13.82 4.20
C GLN A 736 -14.84 13.35 5.06
N THR A 737 -14.69 13.45 6.38
CA THR A 737 -15.77 13.17 7.34
C THR A 737 -16.47 14.46 7.74
N GLU A 738 -17.70 14.35 8.27
CA GLU A 738 -18.39 15.45 8.92
C GLU A 738 -18.07 15.47 10.43
N GLY A 739 -17.54 16.58 10.92
CA GLY A 739 -17.15 16.72 12.33
C GLY A 739 -15.74 16.26 12.63
N VAL A 740 -15.25 16.55 13.83
CA VAL A 740 -13.86 16.31 14.25
C VAL A 740 -13.69 15.13 15.22
N ASP A 741 -14.78 14.52 15.64
CA ASP A 741 -14.79 13.40 16.59
C ASP A 741 -15.18 12.06 15.93
N THR A 742 -15.19 12.00 14.59
CA THR A 742 -15.65 10.86 13.77
C THR A 742 -14.51 10.01 13.20
N ARG A 743 -13.38 9.93 13.91
CA ARG A 743 -12.24 9.09 13.49
C ARG A 743 -12.60 7.62 13.53
N MET A 744 -12.32 6.92 12.43
CA MET A 744 -12.53 5.47 12.34
C MET A 744 -11.34 4.69 12.88
N THR A 745 -11.61 3.48 13.39
CA THR A 745 -10.61 2.42 13.56
C THR A 745 -10.55 1.58 12.29
N ASP A 746 -9.54 0.71 12.16
CA ASP A 746 -9.45 -0.20 11.02
C ASP A 746 -10.65 -1.14 10.95
N GLU A 747 -11.14 -1.62 12.10
CA GLU A 747 -12.33 -2.48 12.18
C GLU A 747 -13.58 -1.75 11.68
N GLU A 748 -13.80 -0.51 12.13
CA GLU A 748 -14.92 0.34 11.68
C GLU A 748 -14.82 0.62 10.17
N TRP A 749 -13.61 0.83 9.65
CA TRP A 749 -13.37 1.04 8.23
C TRP A 749 -13.60 -0.21 7.40
N GLN A 750 -13.09 -1.36 7.84
CA GLN A 750 -13.27 -2.66 7.17
C GLN A 750 -14.76 -3.06 7.12
N GLU A 751 -15.50 -2.88 8.22
CA GLU A 751 -16.96 -3.10 8.24
C GLU A 751 -17.69 -2.16 7.28
N TYR A 752 -17.30 -0.89 7.24
CA TYR A 752 -17.88 0.09 6.31
C TYR A 752 -17.66 -0.29 4.85
N LEU A 753 -16.49 -0.81 4.50
CA LEU A 753 -16.15 -1.25 3.15
C LEU A 753 -16.95 -2.48 2.67
N GLU A 754 -17.48 -3.32 3.57
CA GLU A 754 -18.32 -4.46 3.18
C GLU A 754 -19.57 -4.00 2.41
N SER A 755 -20.19 -2.93 2.88
CA SER A 755 -21.38 -2.32 2.24
C SER A 755 -21.04 -1.22 1.24
N HIS A 756 -19.85 -0.63 1.30
CA HIS A 756 -19.40 0.48 0.45
C HIS A 756 -18.01 0.22 -0.16
N PRO A 757 -17.82 -0.87 -0.93
CA PRO A 757 -16.50 -1.35 -1.31
C PRO A 757 -15.66 -0.37 -2.15
N ARG A 758 -16.31 0.63 -2.77
CA ARG A 758 -15.62 1.64 -3.60
C ARG A 758 -15.63 3.05 -2.98
N TYR A 759 -16.02 3.18 -1.72
CA TYR A 759 -16.00 4.47 -1.03
C TYR A 759 -14.58 5.04 -0.96
N GLY A 760 -14.43 6.34 -1.16
CA GLY A 760 -13.15 7.03 -1.10
C GLY A 760 -12.20 6.80 -2.28
N VAL A 761 -12.58 6.04 -3.32
CA VAL A 761 -11.74 5.90 -4.53
C VAL A 761 -11.59 7.26 -5.21
N PRO A 762 -10.35 7.75 -5.40
CA PRO A 762 -10.12 9.05 -6.00
C PRO A 762 -10.68 9.16 -7.43
N SER A 763 -11.23 10.34 -7.76
CA SER A 763 -11.85 10.56 -9.07
C SER A 763 -10.88 10.39 -10.26
N TRP A 764 -9.60 10.68 -10.05
CA TRP A 764 -8.55 10.52 -11.07
C TRP A 764 -8.19 9.05 -11.36
N MET A 765 -8.60 8.08 -10.50
CA MET A 765 -8.46 6.64 -10.74
C MET A 765 -9.64 6.03 -11.52
N LYS A 766 -10.80 6.67 -11.55
CA LYS A 766 -12.03 6.12 -12.17
C LYS A 766 -11.88 5.71 -13.63
N ASN A 767 -10.96 6.32 -14.38
CA ASN A 767 -10.70 5.97 -15.79
C ASN A 767 -9.73 4.79 -15.97
N ILE A 768 -9.12 4.28 -14.91
CA ILE A 768 -8.13 3.20 -14.94
C ILE A 768 -8.74 1.92 -14.39
N ILE A 769 -9.57 2.03 -13.35
CA ILE A 769 -10.22 0.89 -12.70
C ILE A 769 -11.52 0.58 -13.45
N LEU A 770 -11.67 -0.69 -13.83
CA LEU A 770 -12.91 -1.23 -14.43
C LEU A 770 -13.73 -1.87 -13.32
N ASN A 771 -14.99 -1.45 -13.19
CA ASN A 771 -15.95 -2.06 -12.28
C ASN A 771 -16.80 -3.07 -13.06
N ASP A 772 -17.23 -4.14 -12.40
CA ASP A 772 -18.15 -5.16 -12.94
C ASP A 772 -17.69 -5.80 -14.28
N THR A 773 -16.36 -5.90 -14.47
CA THR A 773 -15.75 -6.44 -15.69
C THR A 773 -14.75 -7.56 -15.40
N VAL A 774 -15.01 -8.34 -14.36
CA VAL A 774 -14.15 -9.46 -13.94
C VAL A 774 -14.21 -10.56 -15.01
N PRO A 775 -13.06 -11.02 -15.55
CA PRO A 775 -13.04 -12.17 -16.43
C PRO A 775 -13.27 -13.45 -15.65
N SER A 776 -13.74 -14.50 -16.32
CA SER A 776 -13.82 -15.83 -15.70
C SER A 776 -12.73 -16.75 -16.22
N ASP A 777 -12.03 -17.41 -15.30
CA ASP A 777 -10.97 -18.36 -15.60
C ASP A 777 -11.57 -19.64 -16.18
N ASN A 778 -10.87 -20.29 -17.12
CA ASN A 778 -11.27 -21.57 -17.68
C ASN A 778 -10.75 -22.73 -16.81
N GLU A 779 -11.27 -22.82 -15.59
CA GLU A 779 -10.88 -23.82 -14.59
C GLU A 779 -11.19 -25.27 -15.02
N LYS A 780 -12.10 -25.46 -15.98
CA LYS A 780 -12.40 -26.81 -16.52
C LYS A 780 -11.24 -27.44 -17.28
N ILE A 781 -10.33 -26.61 -17.81
CA ILE A 781 -9.22 -27.04 -18.67
C ILE A 781 -7.87 -26.75 -18.04
N PHE A 782 -7.74 -25.64 -17.31
CA PHE A 782 -6.45 -25.13 -16.84
C PHE A 782 -6.29 -25.18 -15.31
N TYR A 783 -7.25 -25.71 -14.56
CA TYR A 783 -7.15 -25.89 -13.12
C TYR A 783 -6.18 -27.05 -12.80
N SER A 784 -5.24 -26.80 -11.90
CA SER A 784 -4.41 -27.81 -11.26
C SER A 784 -4.92 -28.02 -9.84
N SER A 785 -5.27 -29.23 -9.48
CA SER A 785 -5.51 -29.60 -8.09
C SER A 785 -4.18 -29.70 -7.38
N GLY A 786 -3.57 -28.58 -7.05
CA GLY A 786 -2.52 -28.52 -6.05
C GLY A 786 -3.05 -29.04 -4.71
N CYS A 787 -2.22 -29.59 -3.86
CA CYS A 787 -2.55 -30.19 -2.57
C CYS A 787 -3.41 -29.32 -1.68
#